data_b18047ea95d72131138585c5fc935194
#
_entry.id   b18047ea95d72131138585c5fc935194
#
_cell.length_a   1.000
_cell.length_b   1.000
_cell.length_c   1.000
_cell.angle_alpha   90.00
_cell.angle_beta   90.00
_cell.angle_gamma   90.00
#
_symmetry.space_group_name_H-M   'P 1'
#
loop_
_entity.id
_entity.type
_entity.pdbx_description
1 polymer ?
#
loop_
_entity_poly.entity_id
_entity_poly.type
_entity_poly.pdbx_seq_one_letter_code
_entity_poly.pdbx_strand_id
1 'polypeptide(L)'
;MELKATTLGKRLAQHPYDRAVILNAGIKVSGDRHEYLIPFNQLLAIHCKRGLVWGELEFVLPDEKVVRLHGTEWGETQRFYHHLDAHWRRWSGEMSEIASGVLRQQLDLIATRTGENKWLTREQTSGVQQQIRQAMSALPLPVNRLEEFDNCREAWRKCQAWLKDIESARLQHNQAYTEAMLTEYADFFRQVESSPLNPAQARAVVNGEHSLLVLAGAGSGKTSVLVARAGWLLARGEASPEQILLLAFGRKAAEEMDERIRERLHTEDITARTFHALALHIIQQGSKKVPIVSKLENDTAARHELFIAEWRKQCSEKKAQAKGWRQWLTEEMQWSVPEGNFWDDEKLQRRLASRLDRWVSLMRMHGGAQAEMIASAPEEIRDLFSKRIKLMAPLLKAWKGALKAENAVDFSGLIHQAIVILEKGRFISPWKHILVDEFQDISPQRAALLAALRKQNSQTTLFAVGDDWQEIYRFSGAQMSLTTAFHENFGEGDRCDLDTTYRFNSRIGEVANRFIQQNPGQLKKPLNSLTNGDEKAVTLLDESQLDALLDKLSGYAKPEERILILARYHHMRPASLEKAATRWPKLQIDFMTIHASKGQQADYVIIVGLQEGSDGFPAAARESIMEEALLPPVEDFPDAEERRLMYVALTRARHRVWALFNKENPSPFVEILKNLDVPVARKP
;
A
#
# COMPACT_ATOMS: atom_id res chain seq x y z
N MET A 1 -12.47 26.14 58.52
CA MET A 1 -13.18 27.43 58.54
C MET A 1 -14.47 27.28 57.78
N GLU A 2 -15.52 27.98 58.22
CA GLU A 2 -16.85 27.88 57.66
C GLU A 2 -17.37 29.29 57.37
N LEU A 3 -18.11 29.48 56.25
CA LEU A 3 -18.82 30.69 55.87
C LEU A 3 -20.30 30.35 55.69
N LYS A 4 -21.16 31.17 56.24
CA LYS A 4 -22.63 31.02 56.17
C LYS A 4 -23.32 32.29 55.66
N ALA A 5 -24.35 32.07 54.83
CA ALA A 5 -25.21 33.17 54.46
C ALA A 5 -25.96 33.74 55.70
N THR A 6 -26.23 35.07 55.78
CA THR A 6 -27.04 35.68 56.78
C THR A 6 -28.49 35.19 56.67
N THR A 7 -29.26 35.28 57.77
CA THR A 7 -30.66 34.81 57.74
C THR A 7 -31.50 35.51 56.66
N LEU A 8 -31.25 36.81 56.41
CA LEU A 8 -31.90 37.54 55.33
C LEU A 8 -31.33 37.21 53.97
N GLY A 9 -29.99 37.04 53.89
CA GLY A 9 -29.29 36.61 52.68
C GLY A 9 -29.75 35.24 52.20
N LYS A 10 -29.95 34.28 53.08
CA LYS A 10 -30.48 32.93 52.73
C LYS A 10 -31.90 33.00 52.16
N ARG A 11 -32.78 33.88 52.65
CA ARG A 11 -34.15 34.04 52.12
C ARG A 11 -34.25 34.75 50.80
N LEU A 12 -33.28 35.60 50.47
CA LEU A 12 -33.23 36.34 49.20
C LEU A 12 -32.23 35.77 48.16
N ALA A 13 -31.51 34.76 48.56
CA ALA A 13 -30.53 34.12 47.66
C ALA A 13 -31.21 33.39 46.47
N GLN A 14 -30.72 33.64 45.29
CA GLN A 14 -31.15 32.96 44.04
C GLN A 14 -30.40 31.64 43.79
N HIS A 15 -29.46 31.30 44.66
CA HIS A 15 -28.60 30.14 44.52
C HIS A 15 -28.87 29.09 45.61
N PRO A 16 -28.70 27.80 45.32
CA PRO A 16 -29.08 26.71 46.21
C PRO A 16 -28.17 26.54 47.44
N TYR A 17 -27.02 27.26 47.48
CA TYR A 17 -26.00 27.09 48.50
C TYR A 17 -25.99 28.30 49.46
N ASP A 18 -25.96 28.01 50.75
CA ASP A 18 -25.93 29.03 51.82
C ASP A 18 -24.76 28.84 52.80
N ARG A 19 -23.89 27.83 52.55
CA ARG A 19 -22.78 27.46 53.42
C ARG A 19 -21.60 26.96 52.63
N ALA A 20 -20.38 27.34 52.99
CA ALA A 20 -19.14 26.80 52.47
C ALA A 20 -18.20 26.39 53.61
N VAL A 21 -17.53 25.25 53.48
CA VAL A 21 -16.56 24.73 54.44
C VAL A 21 -15.29 24.34 53.69
N ILE A 22 -14.13 24.82 54.15
CA ILE A 22 -12.82 24.46 53.64
C ILE A 22 -12.46 23.09 54.17
N LEU A 23 -12.14 22.18 53.26
CA LEU A 23 -11.62 20.84 53.54
C LEU A 23 -10.13 20.76 53.15
N ASN A 24 -9.46 19.67 53.51
CA ASN A 24 -8.03 19.49 53.23
C ASN A 24 -7.68 19.58 51.72
N ALA A 25 -8.55 19.03 50.84
CA ALA A 25 -8.31 18.97 49.42
C ALA A 25 -9.49 19.49 48.58
N GLY A 26 -10.31 20.40 49.13
CA GLY A 26 -11.47 20.93 48.44
C GLY A 26 -12.34 21.86 49.28
N ILE A 27 -13.50 22.21 48.75
CA ILE A 27 -14.50 23.03 49.35
C ILE A 27 -15.83 22.27 49.30
N LYS A 28 -16.50 22.18 50.43
CA LYS A 28 -17.86 21.68 50.49
C LYS A 28 -18.81 22.85 50.54
N VAL A 29 -19.69 22.99 49.57
CA VAL A 29 -20.79 23.96 49.58
C VAL A 29 -22.10 23.21 49.82
N SER A 30 -22.95 23.74 50.65
CA SER A 30 -24.21 23.11 51.04
C SER A 30 -25.33 24.15 51.24
N GLY A 31 -26.55 23.68 51.09
CA GLY A 31 -27.78 24.41 51.37
C GLY A 31 -28.85 23.45 51.90
N ASP A 32 -30.11 23.88 52.02
CA ASP A 32 -31.18 23.07 52.65
C ASP A 32 -31.43 21.73 51.94
N ARG A 33 -31.25 21.66 50.63
CA ARG A 33 -31.52 20.46 49.80
C ARG A 33 -30.38 20.05 48.87
N HIS A 34 -29.30 20.84 48.82
CA HIS A 34 -28.21 20.62 47.89
C HIS A 34 -26.86 20.63 48.61
N GLU A 35 -26.04 19.71 48.26
CA GLU A 35 -24.67 19.63 48.72
C GLU A 35 -23.76 19.38 47.51
N TYR A 36 -22.63 20.10 47.42
CA TYR A 36 -21.67 19.91 46.35
C TYR A 36 -20.25 19.99 46.89
N LEU A 37 -19.45 18.98 46.55
CA LEU A 37 -18.03 18.94 46.87
C LEU A 37 -17.24 19.44 45.67
N ILE A 38 -16.44 20.50 45.87
CA ILE A 38 -15.54 21.07 44.89
C ILE A 38 -14.12 20.63 45.25
N PRO A 39 -13.55 19.61 44.60
CA PRO A 39 -12.16 19.23 44.79
C PRO A 39 -11.23 20.32 44.27
N PHE A 40 -10.10 20.58 44.94
CA PHE A 40 -9.13 21.58 44.50
C PHE A 40 -8.49 21.30 43.13
N ASN A 41 -8.43 20.05 42.72
CA ASN A 41 -7.96 19.67 41.37
C ASN A 41 -8.95 20.04 40.25
N GLN A 42 -10.17 20.39 40.56
CA GLN A 42 -11.15 20.90 39.60
C GLN A 42 -11.37 22.40 39.72
N LEU A 43 -10.77 23.05 40.69
CA LEU A 43 -10.96 24.47 40.94
C LEU A 43 -10.01 25.30 40.06
N LEU A 44 -10.57 26.07 39.11
CA LEU A 44 -9.79 26.88 38.17
C LEU A 44 -9.57 28.32 38.70
N ALA A 45 -10.57 28.90 39.33
CA ALA A 45 -10.48 30.23 39.92
C ALA A 45 -11.48 30.40 41.07
N ILE A 46 -11.20 31.36 41.97
CA ILE A 46 -12.07 31.80 43.04
C ILE A 46 -12.25 33.30 42.89
N HIS A 47 -13.48 33.76 42.75
CA HIS A 47 -13.79 35.19 42.71
C HIS A 47 -14.55 35.59 43.96
N CYS A 48 -14.06 36.64 44.62
CA CYS A 48 -14.74 37.27 45.77
C CYS A 48 -15.28 38.62 45.29
N LYS A 49 -16.61 38.79 45.31
CA LYS A 49 -17.29 39.97 44.82
C LYS A 49 -18.10 40.59 45.94
N ARG A 50 -18.13 41.93 45.99
CA ARG A 50 -19.00 42.67 46.87
C ARG A 50 -20.25 43.13 46.14
N GLY A 51 -21.40 42.63 46.52
CA GLY A 51 -22.67 43.12 46.04
C GLY A 51 -23.11 44.42 46.82
N LEU A 52 -24.29 44.91 46.54
CA LEU A 52 -24.80 46.12 47.20
C LEU A 52 -24.96 45.95 48.72
N VAL A 53 -25.28 44.76 49.21
CA VAL A 53 -25.56 44.46 50.62
C VAL A 53 -24.70 43.29 51.13
N TRP A 54 -24.45 42.28 50.34
CA TRP A 54 -23.78 41.04 50.75
C TRP A 54 -22.53 40.74 49.95
N GLY A 55 -21.70 39.84 50.49
CA GLY A 55 -20.61 39.23 49.79
C GLY A 55 -21.06 38.01 48.94
N GLU A 56 -20.30 37.73 47.89
CA GLU A 56 -20.46 36.59 46.98
C GLU A 56 -19.12 35.90 46.72
N LEU A 57 -19.13 34.60 46.75
CA LEU A 57 -18.00 33.76 46.26
C LEU A 57 -18.45 32.97 45.06
N GLU A 58 -17.63 33.04 44.01
CA GLU A 58 -17.78 32.21 42.80
C GLU A 58 -16.60 31.24 42.71
N PHE A 59 -16.92 29.98 42.51
CA PHE A 59 -15.95 28.91 42.25
C PHE A 59 -16.07 28.52 40.79
N VAL A 60 -15.03 28.78 40.00
CA VAL A 60 -14.98 28.44 38.57
C VAL A 60 -14.43 27.03 38.41
N LEU A 61 -15.15 26.19 37.72
CA LEU A 61 -14.84 24.80 37.45
C LEU A 61 -14.67 24.59 35.94
N PRO A 62 -14.17 23.43 35.49
CA PRO A 62 -14.15 23.06 34.07
C PRO A 62 -15.53 23.16 33.42
N ASP A 63 -15.55 23.25 32.08
CA ASP A 63 -16.76 23.32 31.26
C ASP A 63 -17.66 24.55 31.59
N GLU A 64 -17.02 25.68 31.92
CA GLU A 64 -17.68 26.94 32.25
C GLU A 64 -18.67 26.87 33.43
N LYS A 65 -18.60 25.81 34.21
CA LYS A 65 -19.45 25.62 35.37
C LYS A 65 -19.01 26.55 36.50
N VAL A 66 -19.94 27.35 37.04
CA VAL A 66 -19.70 28.24 38.16
C VAL A 66 -20.62 27.86 39.32
N VAL A 67 -20.02 27.59 40.48
CA VAL A 67 -20.75 27.40 41.75
C VAL A 67 -20.68 28.67 42.55
N ARG A 68 -21.82 29.18 43.01
CA ARG A 68 -21.94 30.47 43.71
C ARG A 68 -22.48 30.31 45.09
N LEU A 69 -21.86 31.01 46.02
CA LEU A 69 -22.34 31.23 47.39
C LEU A 69 -22.61 32.72 47.58
N HIS A 70 -23.85 33.05 47.83
CA HIS A 70 -24.34 34.43 47.93
C HIS A 70 -25.01 34.68 49.25
N GLY A 71 -25.14 35.99 49.66
CA GLY A 71 -25.90 36.40 50.86
C GLY A 71 -25.10 36.34 52.15
N THR A 72 -23.78 36.28 52.06
CA THR A 72 -22.84 36.27 53.22
C THR A 72 -22.48 37.70 53.68
N GLU A 73 -22.09 37.88 54.94
CA GLU A 73 -21.57 39.16 55.44
C GLU A 73 -20.22 39.45 54.80
N TRP A 74 -20.00 40.69 54.32
CA TRP A 74 -18.84 41.02 53.48
C TRP A 74 -17.51 40.80 54.21
N GLY A 75 -17.39 41.23 55.48
CA GLY A 75 -16.14 41.05 56.23
C GLY A 75 -15.80 39.56 56.50
N GLU A 76 -16.83 38.72 56.69
CA GLU A 76 -16.66 37.28 56.83
C GLU A 76 -16.31 36.61 55.48
N THR A 77 -16.90 37.08 54.37
CA THR A 77 -16.62 36.64 53.06
C THR A 77 -15.17 36.89 52.70
N GLN A 78 -14.66 38.10 52.97
CA GLN A 78 -13.25 38.42 52.70
C GLN A 78 -12.28 37.56 53.54
N ARG A 79 -12.58 37.44 54.88
CA ARG A 79 -11.74 36.58 55.73
C ARG A 79 -11.72 35.11 55.26
N PHE A 80 -12.86 34.58 54.88
CA PHE A 80 -12.97 33.22 54.35
C PHE A 80 -12.24 33.09 53.04
N TYR A 81 -12.40 34.04 52.10
CA TYR A 81 -11.68 34.06 50.82
C TYR A 81 -10.16 34.04 51.02
N HIS A 82 -9.63 34.93 51.89
CA HIS A 82 -8.19 34.94 52.14
C HIS A 82 -7.66 33.62 52.73
N HIS A 83 -8.40 33.04 53.65
CA HIS A 83 -8.06 31.72 54.20
C HIS A 83 -8.11 30.60 53.15
N LEU A 84 -9.16 30.61 52.33
CA LEU A 84 -9.34 29.65 51.27
C LEU A 84 -8.26 29.80 50.20
N ASP A 85 -7.98 31.01 49.73
CA ASP A 85 -6.95 31.29 48.74
C ASP A 85 -5.57 30.86 49.25
N ALA A 86 -5.24 31.19 50.51
CA ALA A 86 -3.99 30.75 51.13
C ALA A 86 -3.88 29.22 51.23
N HIS A 87 -5.00 28.56 51.58
CA HIS A 87 -5.04 27.10 51.69
C HIS A 87 -4.94 26.42 50.30
N TRP A 88 -5.67 26.95 49.34
CA TRP A 88 -5.63 26.47 47.95
C TRP A 88 -4.26 26.68 47.30
N ARG A 89 -3.62 27.83 47.54
CA ARG A 89 -2.23 28.08 47.04
C ARG A 89 -1.23 27.12 47.67
N ARG A 90 -1.31 26.86 48.98
CA ARG A 90 -0.43 25.90 49.66
C ARG A 90 -0.63 24.50 49.08
N TRP A 91 -1.87 24.04 49.00
CA TRP A 91 -2.21 22.74 48.39
C TRP A 91 -1.75 22.65 46.95
N SER A 92 -1.96 23.69 46.13
CA SER A 92 -1.53 23.76 44.76
C SER A 92 0.00 23.72 44.63
N GLY A 93 0.73 24.36 45.53
CA GLY A 93 2.20 24.27 45.59
C GLY A 93 2.69 22.87 45.90
N GLU A 94 2.12 22.19 46.87
CA GLU A 94 2.43 20.79 47.18
C GLU A 94 2.13 19.85 45.99
N MET A 95 1.00 20.05 45.33
CA MET A 95 0.61 19.27 44.14
C MET A 95 1.46 19.61 42.93
N SER A 96 2.02 20.81 42.82
CA SER A 96 2.93 21.18 41.74
C SER A 96 4.26 20.43 41.83
N GLU A 97 4.75 20.08 43.00
CA GLU A 97 5.95 19.26 43.17
C GLU A 97 5.70 17.84 42.66
N ILE A 98 4.55 17.24 42.95
CA ILE A 98 4.16 15.93 42.42
C ILE A 98 4.02 16.01 40.91
N ALA A 99 3.33 17.03 40.39
CA ALA A 99 3.15 17.22 38.93
C ALA A 99 4.50 17.40 38.22
N SER A 100 5.44 18.17 38.82
CA SER A 100 6.79 18.34 38.29
C SER A 100 7.54 17.02 38.18
N GLY A 101 7.41 16.16 39.18
CA GLY A 101 7.99 14.78 39.12
C GLY A 101 7.43 13.96 37.98
N VAL A 102 6.12 13.97 37.77
CA VAL A 102 5.45 13.27 36.66
C VAL A 102 5.90 13.85 35.31
N LEU A 103 5.93 15.18 35.18
CA LEU A 103 6.37 15.83 33.94
C LEU A 103 7.83 15.49 33.58
N ARG A 104 8.74 15.46 34.58
CA ARG A 104 10.12 15.05 34.36
C ARG A 104 10.23 13.62 33.85
N GLN A 105 9.45 12.69 34.43
CA GLN A 105 9.41 11.30 33.95
C GLN A 105 8.97 11.22 32.46
N GLN A 106 8.01 12.06 32.04
CA GLN A 106 7.61 12.11 30.64
C GLN A 106 8.71 12.71 29.76
N LEU A 107 9.46 13.72 30.22
CA LEU A 107 10.63 14.23 29.49
C LEU A 107 11.75 13.20 29.37
N ASP A 108 12.00 12.42 30.41
CA ASP A 108 12.98 11.32 30.36
C ASP A 108 12.55 10.23 29.36
N LEU A 109 11.24 9.91 29.30
CA LEU A 109 10.68 9.03 28.29
C LEU A 109 10.92 9.55 26.87
N ILE A 110 10.59 10.84 26.63
CA ILE A 110 10.83 11.52 25.36
C ILE A 110 12.34 11.48 25.01
N ALA A 111 13.20 11.88 25.97
CA ALA A 111 14.65 11.93 25.79
C ALA A 111 15.23 10.54 25.48
N THR A 112 14.75 9.50 26.15
CA THR A 112 15.17 8.12 25.87
C THR A 112 14.81 7.71 24.46
N ARG A 113 13.62 8.07 23.97
CA ARG A 113 13.15 7.72 22.62
C ARG A 113 13.82 8.55 21.52
N THR A 114 14.11 9.81 21.78
CA THR A 114 14.75 10.74 20.82
C THR A 114 16.27 10.80 20.93
N GLY A 115 16.85 10.44 22.10
CA GLY A 115 18.29 10.51 22.35
C GLY A 115 19.08 9.32 21.80
N GLU A 116 18.43 8.19 21.53
CA GLU A 116 19.04 7.11 20.78
C GLU A 116 19.17 7.53 19.33
N ASN A 117 20.35 7.39 18.72
CA ASN A 117 20.58 7.71 17.32
C ASN A 117 19.85 6.71 16.42
N LYS A 118 18.50 6.71 16.49
CA LYS A 118 17.57 5.79 15.84
C LYS A 118 16.41 6.54 15.20
N TRP A 119 15.86 5.93 14.17
CA TRP A 119 14.62 6.37 13.56
C TRP A 119 13.46 6.30 14.54
N LEU A 120 12.61 7.31 14.56
CA LEU A 120 11.42 7.39 15.39
C LEU A 120 10.19 7.02 14.56
N THR A 121 9.62 5.83 14.80
CA THR A 121 8.47 5.35 14.05
C THR A 121 7.15 6.01 14.48
N ARG A 122 6.13 5.99 13.62
CA ARG A 122 4.78 6.49 13.96
C ARG A 122 4.20 5.75 15.16
N GLU A 123 4.35 4.44 15.21
CA GLU A 123 3.86 3.63 16.34
C GLU A 123 4.52 4.05 17.66
N GLN A 124 5.85 4.26 17.66
CA GLN A 124 6.57 4.71 18.85
C GLN A 124 6.10 6.10 19.29
N THR A 125 5.91 7.03 18.36
CA THR A 125 5.42 8.38 18.69
C THR A 125 4.00 8.37 19.20
N SER A 126 3.10 7.60 18.60
CA SER A 126 1.72 7.42 19.08
C SER A 126 1.69 6.82 20.49
N GLY A 127 2.56 5.83 20.75
CA GLY A 127 2.72 5.22 22.07
C GLY A 127 3.18 6.23 23.14
N VAL A 128 4.18 7.06 22.83
CA VAL A 128 4.67 8.14 23.71
C VAL A 128 3.56 9.17 23.97
N GLN A 129 2.85 9.60 22.93
CA GLN A 129 1.74 10.53 23.07
C GLN A 129 0.64 9.98 23.99
N GLN A 130 0.28 8.71 23.85
CA GLN A 130 -0.70 8.07 24.70
C GLN A 130 -0.26 8.02 26.16
N GLN A 131 1.01 7.67 26.41
CA GLN A 131 1.58 7.67 27.76
C GLN A 131 1.55 9.07 28.39
N ILE A 132 1.94 10.11 27.64
CA ILE A 132 1.86 11.50 28.11
C ILE A 132 0.42 11.86 28.42
N ARG A 133 -0.56 11.54 27.54
CA ARG A 133 -1.99 11.80 27.81
C ARG A 133 -2.48 11.13 29.08
N GLN A 134 -2.13 9.87 29.29
CA GLN A 134 -2.49 9.14 30.52
C GLN A 134 -1.86 9.77 31.74
N ALA A 135 -0.57 10.15 31.69
CA ALA A 135 0.10 10.83 32.78
C ALA A 135 -0.56 12.19 33.09
N MET A 136 -0.94 12.96 32.06
CA MET A 136 -1.64 14.25 32.25
C MET A 136 -3.03 14.07 32.85
N SER A 137 -3.76 13.04 32.50
CA SER A 137 -5.07 12.75 33.08
C SER A 137 -5.03 12.36 34.58
N ALA A 138 -3.90 11.84 35.04
CA ALA A 138 -3.65 11.43 36.40
C ALA A 138 -3.02 12.54 37.27
N LEU A 139 -2.73 13.72 36.70
CA LEU A 139 -2.14 14.82 37.46
C LEU A 139 -3.06 15.30 38.56
N PRO A 140 -2.51 15.65 39.74
CA PRO A 140 -3.28 16.21 40.85
C PRO A 140 -3.71 17.68 40.61
N LEU A 141 -3.14 18.34 39.60
CA LEU A 141 -3.46 19.70 39.18
C LEU A 141 -4.08 19.72 37.79
N PRO A 142 -5.01 20.64 37.50
CA PRO A 142 -5.51 20.90 36.17
C PRO A 142 -4.37 21.31 35.23
N VAL A 143 -4.32 20.71 34.01
CA VAL A 143 -3.23 20.95 33.04
C VAL A 143 -3.09 22.43 32.63
N ASN A 144 -4.19 23.19 32.59
CA ASN A 144 -4.19 24.61 32.25
C ASN A 144 -3.54 25.49 33.34
N ARG A 145 -3.32 24.95 34.54
CA ARG A 145 -2.63 25.65 35.64
C ARG A 145 -1.15 25.33 35.75
N LEU A 146 -0.66 24.37 35.01
CA LEU A 146 0.76 23.95 35.09
C LEU A 146 1.74 25.06 34.69
N GLU A 147 1.33 26.00 33.85
CA GLU A 147 2.14 27.17 33.49
C GLU A 147 2.28 28.22 34.60
N GLU A 148 1.42 28.20 35.62
CA GLU A 148 1.49 29.11 36.77
C GLU A 148 2.66 28.76 37.70
N PHE A 149 3.15 27.53 37.66
CA PHE A 149 4.20 27.02 38.54
C PHE A 149 5.55 26.91 37.81
N ASP A 150 6.56 27.61 38.33
CA ASP A 150 7.89 27.66 37.71
C ASP A 150 8.55 26.28 37.57
N ASN A 151 8.33 25.39 38.58
CA ASN A 151 8.83 24.01 38.57
C ASN A 151 8.17 23.09 37.55
N CYS A 152 7.00 23.48 37.00
CA CYS A 152 6.25 22.72 35.99
C CYS A 152 6.35 23.33 34.58
N ARG A 153 6.48 24.64 34.47
CA ARG A 153 6.28 25.44 33.24
C ARG A 153 7.08 24.90 32.04
N GLU A 154 8.39 24.76 32.18
CA GLU A 154 9.23 24.34 31.08
C GLU A 154 8.94 22.89 30.66
N ALA A 155 8.82 22.00 31.64
CA ALA A 155 8.53 20.58 31.37
C ALA A 155 7.15 20.41 30.72
N TRP A 156 6.15 21.16 31.18
CA TRP A 156 4.82 21.16 30.58
C TRP A 156 4.84 21.64 29.11
N ARG A 157 5.53 22.72 28.79
CA ARG A 157 5.63 23.22 27.42
C ARG A 157 6.24 22.19 26.48
N LYS A 158 7.28 21.48 26.92
CA LYS A 158 7.87 20.38 26.16
C LYS A 158 6.90 19.21 25.96
N CYS A 159 6.21 18.79 27.01
CA CYS A 159 5.16 17.76 26.89
C CYS A 159 3.99 18.20 26.00
N GLN A 160 3.59 19.48 26.11
CA GLN A 160 2.52 20.06 25.30
C GLN A 160 2.85 20.07 23.79
N ALA A 161 4.11 20.30 23.41
CA ALA A 161 4.55 20.22 22.02
C ALA A 161 4.30 18.83 21.45
N TRP A 162 4.62 17.77 22.21
CA TRP A 162 4.34 16.39 21.84
C TRP A 162 2.87 16.02 21.77
N LEU A 163 2.02 16.71 22.55
CA LEU A 163 0.57 16.49 22.53
C LEU A 163 -0.13 17.20 21.36
N LYS A 164 0.37 18.39 20.97
CA LYS A 164 -0.27 19.23 19.95
C LYS A 164 0.14 18.87 18.54
N ASP A 165 1.40 18.61 18.29
CA ASP A 165 1.94 18.39 16.96
C ASP A 165 3.09 17.37 16.97
N ILE A 166 2.71 16.17 17.31
CA ILE A 166 3.66 15.05 17.41
C ILE A 166 4.28 14.69 16.06
N GLU A 167 3.53 14.86 14.97
CA GLU A 167 4.03 14.54 13.64
C GLU A 167 5.16 15.46 13.22
N SER A 168 5.05 16.76 13.47
CA SER A 168 6.16 17.70 13.22
C SER A 168 7.39 17.36 14.06
N ALA A 169 7.22 16.99 15.34
CA ALA A 169 8.33 16.58 16.19
C ALA A 169 9.02 15.31 15.65
N ARG A 170 8.24 14.31 15.22
CA ARG A 170 8.75 13.07 14.59
C ARG A 170 9.51 13.38 13.30
N LEU A 171 8.92 14.16 12.41
CA LEU A 171 9.53 14.51 11.13
C LEU A 171 10.85 15.28 11.31
N GLN A 172 10.90 16.23 12.23
CA GLN A 172 12.11 16.99 12.53
C GLN A 172 13.23 16.09 13.08
N HIS A 173 12.89 15.18 14.01
CA HIS A 173 13.84 14.21 14.53
C HIS A 173 14.38 13.30 13.42
N ASN A 174 13.49 12.72 12.60
CA ASN A 174 13.86 11.80 11.54
C ASN A 174 14.63 12.48 10.41
N GLN A 175 14.37 13.77 10.14
CA GLN A 175 15.17 14.54 9.21
C GLN A 175 16.61 14.72 9.73
N ALA A 176 16.77 15.12 10.99
CA ALA A 176 18.10 15.27 11.59
C ALA A 176 18.86 13.92 11.64
N TYR A 177 18.18 12.84 12.00
CA TYR A 177 18.72 11.49 11.94
C TYR A 177 19.18 11.14 10.52
N THR A 178 18.35 11.39 9.51
CA THR A 178 18.68 11.10 8.11
C THR A 178 19.92 11.86 7.65
N GLU A 179 20.00 13.15 7.93
CA GLU A 179 21.17 13.99 7.57
C GLU A 179 22.45 13.49 8.25
N ALA A 180 22.37 13.09 9.52
CA ALA A 180 23.49 12.51 10.23
C ALA A 180 23.95 11.19 9.60
N MET A 181 23.01 10.28 9.28
CA MET A 181 23.33 9.00 8.65
C MET A 181 23.88 9.14 7.24
N LEU A 182 23.33 10.05 6.43
CA LEU A 182 23.87 10.33 5.09
C LEU A 182 25.29 10.88 5.12
N THR A 183 25.64 11.62 6.17
CA THR A 183 26.98 12.16 6.37
C THR A 183 27.93 11.08 6.89
N GLU A 184 27.57 10.36 7.93
CA GLU A 184 28.38 9.31 8.57
C GLU A 184 28.68 8.14 7.62
N TYR A 185 27.71 7.74 6.81
CA TYR A 185 27.83 6.61 5.87
C TYR A 185 27.93 7.05 4.40
N ALA A 186 28.46 8.24 4.12
CA ALA A 186 28.57 8.78 2.76
C ALA A 186 29.30 7.82 1.80
N ASP A 187 30.33 7.12 2.27
CA ASP A 187 31.07 6.15 1.45
C ASP A 187 30.24 4.92 1.13
N PHE A 188 29.43 4.43 2.07
CA PHE A 188 28.48 3.34 1.82
C PHE A 188 27.53 3.71 0.69
N PHE A 189 26.87 4.86 0.73
CA PHE A 189 25.91 5.28 -0.30
C PHE A 189 26.55 5.54 -1.67
N ARG A 190 27.86 5.79 -1.71
CA ARG A 190 28.62 5.91 -2.95
C ARG A 190 29.00 4.57 -3.57
N GLN A 191 29.15 3.52 -2.77
CA GLN A 191 29.79 2.27 -3.20
C GLN A 191 28.86 1.05 -3.21
N VAL A 192 27.72 1.11 -2.50
CA VAL A 192 26.82 -0.03 -2.33
C VAL A 192 26.22 -0.52 -3.65
N GLU A 193 26.17 0.33 -4.65
CA GLU A 193 25.70 0.02 -6.00
C GLU A 193 26.75 0.39 -7.07
N SER A 194 26.49 0.00 -8.33
CA SER A 194 27.36 0.33 -9.48
C SER A 194 27.48 1.83 -9.73
N SER A 195 26.52 2.61 -9.26
CA SER A 195 26.52 4.07 -9.30
C SER A 195 26.09 4.60 -7.95
N PRO A 196 26.59 5.76 -7.51
CA PRO A 196 26.16 6.37 -6.26
C PRO A 196 24.65 6.51 -6.17
N LEU A 197 24.09 6.23 -5.00
CA LEU A 197 22.67 6.48 -4.77
C LEU A 197 22.39 8.00 -4.79
N ASN A 198 21.30 8.38 -5.45
CA ASN A 198 20.84 9.77 -5.36
C ASN A 198 20.23 10.08 -3.97
N PRO A 199 20.06 11.37 -3.61
CA PRO A 199 19.53 11.74 -2.31
C PRO A 199 18.16 11.14 -1.96
N ALA A 200 17.25 10.95 -2.92
CA ALA A 200 15.95 10.35 -2.69
C ALA A 200 16.08 8.84 -2.38
N GLN A 201 16.91 8.13 -3.15
CA GLN A 201 17.23 6.73 -2.91
C GLN A 201 17.88 6.51 -1.54
N ALA A 202 18.89 7.31 -1.19
CA ALA A 202 19.59 7.21 0.07
C ALA A 202 18.66 7.50 1.27
N ARG A 203 17.79 8.51 1.17
CA ARG A 203 16.76 8.78 2.19
C ARG A 203 15.79 7.61 2.36
N ALA A 204 15.34 6.99 1.27
CA ALA A 204 14.48 5.81 1.35
C ALA A 204 15.18 4.63 2.04
N VAL A 205 16.49 4.43 1.77
CA VAL A 205 17.30 3.38 2.40
C VAL A 205 17.45 3.60 3.91
N VAL A 206 17.63 4.83 4.36
CA VAL A 206 17.79 5.19 5.78
C VAL A 206 16.48 5.13 6.55
N ASN A 207 15.34 5.32 5.91
CA ASN A 207 14.03 5.35 6.55
C ASN A 207 13.77 4.07 7.36
N GLY A 208 13.62 4.20 8.67
CA GLY A 208 13.45 3.10 9.62
C GLY A 208 12.00 2.79 9.98
N GLU A 209 11.02 3.24 9.20
CA GLU A 209 9.61 3.02 9.52
C GLU A 209 9.21 1.54 9.44
N HIS A 210 8.21 1.14 10.23
CA HIS A 210 7.72 -0.25 10.30
C HIS A 210 7.09 -0.73 8.99
N SER A 211 6.36 0.15 8.31
CA SER A 211 5.77 -0.11 7.01
C SER A 211 6.14 1.04 6.07
N LEU A 212 7.06 0.78 5.16
CA LEU A 212 7.52 1.79 4.19
C LEU A 212 7.13 1.39 2.78
N LEU A 213 6.42 2.29 2.10
CA LEU A 213 6.17 2.21 0.67
C LEU A 213 7.13 3.14 -0.08
N VAL A 214 7.99 2.58 -0.90
CA VAL A 214 8.84 3.33 -1.83
C VAL A 214 8.19 3.33 -3.21
N LEU A 215 7.62 4.46 -3.59
CA LEU A 215 7.07 4.64 -4.94
C LEU A 215 8.18 5.07 -5.89
N ALA A 216 8.33 4.29 -6.93
CA ALA A 216 9.47 4.39 -7.82
C ALA A 216 9.03 4.25 -9.26
N GLY A 217 9.05 5.31 -10.04
CA GLY A 217 8.72 5.27 -11.46
C GLY A 217 9.62 4.34 -12.28
N ALA A 218 9.28 4.15 -13.54
CA ALA A 218 10.07 3.32 -14.44
C ALA A 218 11.52 3.86 -14.56
N GLY A 219 12.50 3.00 -14.31
CA GLY A 219 13.92 3.35 -14.41
C GLY A 219 14.49 4.17 -13.25
N SER A 220 13.81 4.29 -12.11
CA SER A 220 14.27 5.05 -10.94
C SER A 220 15.20 4.28 -9.99
N GLY A 221 15.56 3.03 -10.32
CA GLY A 221 16.48 2.24 -9.52
C GLY A 221 15.82 1.48 -8.36
N LYS A 222 14.59 0.97 -8.54
CA LYS A 222 13.86 0.15 -7.56
C LYS A 222 14.71 -0.93 -6.91
N THR A 223 15.30 -1.79 -7.73
CA THR A 223 16.13 -2.91 -7.25
C THR A 223 17.40 -2.43 -6.55
N SER A 224 17.99 -1.31 -6.98
CA SER A 224 19.14 -0.70 -6.31
C SER A 224 18.83 -0.28 -4.88
N VAL A 225 17.64 0.30 -4.66
CA VAL A 225 17.21 0.71 -3.31
C VAL A 225 16.96 -0.51 -2.41
N LEU A 226 16.43 -1.61 -2.95
CA LEU A 226 16.25 -2.86 -2.20
C LEU A 226 17.57 -3.49 -1.77
N VAL A 227 18.53 -3.61 -2.70
CA VAL A 227 19.87 -4.14 -2.40
C VAL A 227 20.60 -3.23 -1.41
N ALA A 228 20.53 -1.91 -1.62
CA ALA A 228 21.11 -0.95 -0.70
C ALA A 228 20.46 -1.00 0.70
N ARG A 229 19.13 -1.22 0.79
CA ARG A 229 18.45 -1.39 2.08
C ARG A 229 18.96 -2.63 2.82
N ALA A 230 19.10 -3.76 2.14
CA ALA A 230 19.68 -4.97 2.74
C ALA A 230 21.11 -4.70 3.23
N GLY A 231 21.95 -4.08 2.40
CA GLY A 231 23.32 -3.70 2.78
C GLY A 231 23.37 -2.70 3.94
N TRP A 232 22.45 -1.75 4.02
CA TRP A 232 22.31 -0.80 5.11
C TRP A 232 22.06 -1.49 6.46
N LEU A 233 21.11 -2.43 6.47
CA LEU A 233 20.77 -3.20 7.68
C LEU A 233 21.98 -3.99 8.21
N LEU A 234 22.78 -4.56 7.29
CA LEU A 234 24.02 -5.26 7.65
C LEU A 234 25.11 -4.29 8.15
N ALA A 235 25.35 -3.19 7.43
CA ALA A 235 26.36 -2.20 7.78
C ALA A 235 26.11 -1.53 9.12
N ARG A 236 24.84 -1.37 9.50
CA ARG A 236 24.41 -0.84 10.81
C ARG A 236 24.43 -1.90 11.91
N GLY A 237 24.58 -3.17 11.59
CA GLY A 237 24.41 -4.26 12.56
C GLY A 237 22.97 -4.39 13.09
N GLU A 238 21.99 -3.87 12.37
CA GLU A 238 20.57 -3.91 12.74
C GLU A 238 19.95 -5.28 12.45
N ALA A 239 20.51 -6.03 11.49
CA ALA A 239 20.12 -7.38 11.17
C ALA A 239 21.32 -8.24 10.77
N SER A 240 21.23 -9.54 11.04
CA SER A 240 22.05 -10.55 10.40
C SER A 240 21.42 -11.00 9.07
N PRO A 241 22.19 -11.60 8.14
CA PRO A 241 21.64 -12.02 6.84
C PRO A 241 20.38 -12.86 6.94
N GLU A 242 20.30 -13.79 7.90
CA GLU A 242 19.16 -14.70 8.08
C GLU A 242 17.88 -13.98 8.56
N GLN A 243 18.01 -12.74 9.04
CA GLN A 243 16.89 -11.92 9.49
C GLN A 243 16.30 -11.06 8.38
N ILE A 244 16.90 -11.10 7.17
CA ILE A 244 16.45 -10.32 6.01
C ILE A 244 15.79 -11.27 5.00
N LEU A 245 14.55 -10.99 4.64
CA LEU A 245 13.82 -11.68 3.58
C LEU A 245 13.63 -10.75 2.38
N LEU A 246 14.15 -11.14 1.21
CA LEU A 246 13.90 -10.45 -0.04
C LEU A 246 12.90 -11.26 -0.88
N LEU A 247 11.89 -10.58 -1.40
CA LEU A 247 10.83 -11.17 -2.21
C LEU A 247 10.75 -10.51 -3.58
N ALA A 248 10.74 -11.36 -4.62
CA ALA A 248 10.49 -10.99 -5.99
C ALA A 248 9.26 -11.73 -6.54
N PHE A 249 8.63 -11.18 -7.58
CA PHE A 249 7.42 -11.79 -8.14
C PHE A 249 7.71 -12.95 -9.10
N GLY A 250 8.85 -12.94 -9.77
CA GLY A 250 9.23 -13.94 -10.74
C GLY A 250 10.58 -14.58 -10.43
N ARG A 251 10.78 -15.81 -10.94
CA ARG A 251 12.04 -16.55 -10.74
C ARG A 251 13.25 -15.77 -11.29
N LYS A 252 13.14 -15.27 -12.52
CA LYS A 252 14.21 -14.50 -13.15
C LYS A 252 14.57 -13.25 -12.34
N ALA A 253 13.58 -12.52 -11.84
CA ALA A 253 13.83 -11.35 -10.99
C ALA A 253 14.50 -11.72 -9.67
N ALA A 254 14.15 -12.87 -9.08
CA ALA A 254 14.83 -13.38 -7.88
C ALA A 254 16.29 -13.76 -8.17
N GLU A 255 16.55 -14.43 -9.26
CA GLU A 255 17.91 -14.82 -9.70
C GLU A 255 18.80 -13.59 -9.97
N GLU A 256 18.29 -12.60 -10.70
CA GLU A 256 18.98 -11.32 -10.96
C GLU A 256 19.26 -10.55 -9.65
N MET A 257 18.34 -10.60 -8.70
CA MET A 257 18.52 -9.97 -7.38
C MET A 257 19.57 -10.71 -6.54
N ASP A 258 19.58 -12.05 -6.54
CA ASP A 258 20.59 -12.87 -5.84
C ASP A 258 21.99 -12.62 -6.39
N GLU A 259 22.14 -12.55 -7.72
CA GLU A 259 23.41 -12.24 -8.36
C GLU A 259 23.90 -10.85 -7.92
N ARG A 260 23.02 -9.87 -7.93
CA ARG A 260 23.35 -8.50 -7.53
C ARG A 260 23.71 -8.38 -6.06
N ILE A 261 23.05 -9.12 -5.16
CA ILE A 261 23.38 -9.17 -3.73
C ILE A 261 24.79 -9.73 -3.54
N ARG A 262 25.11 -10.85 -4.21
CA ARG A 262 26.45 -11.47 -4.13
C ARG A 262 27.53 -10.51 -4.62
N GLU A 263 27.29 -9.83 -5.72
CA GLU A 263 28.26 -8.88 -6.30
C GLU A 263 28.44 -7.63 -5.44
N ARG A 264 27.35 -7.09 -4.84
CA ARG A 264 27.36 -5.79 -4.16
C ARG A 264 27.60 -5.91 -2.65
N LEU A 265 27.03 -6.91 -2.03
CA LEU A 265 27.10 -7.08 -0.57
C LEU A 265 28.12 -8.14 -0.15
N HIS A 266 28.72 -8.86 -1.13
CA HIS A 266 29.72 -9.90 -0.89
C HIS A 266 29.26 -10.98 0.12
N THR A 267 27.97 -11.33 0.09
CA THR A 267 27.37 -12.36 0.93
C THR A 267 26.51 -13.31 0.10
N GLU A 268 26.51 -14.60 0.47
CA GLU A 268 25.64 -15.64 -0.06
C GLU A 268 24.50 -16.01 0.90
N ASP A 269 24.50 -15.43 2.09
CA ASP A 269 23.57 -15.78 3.17
C ASP A 269 22.20 -15.09 3.03
N ILE A 270 22.13 -14.02 2.21
CA ILE A 270 20.87 -13.38 1.84
C ILE A 270 20.46 -13.91 0.48
N THR A 271 19.26 -14.50 0.40
CA THR A 271 18.70 -15.00 -0.86
C THR A 271 17.35 -14.35 -1.16
N ALA A 272 17.19 -13.92 -2.42
CA ALA A 272 15.90 -13.48 -2.90
C ALA A 272 15.03 -14.71 -3.24
N ARG A 273 13.76 -14.65 -2.86
CA ARG A 273 12.79 -15.73 -3.06
C ARG A 273 11.57 -15.23 -3.81
N THR A 274 10.96 -16.11 -4.58
CA THR A 274 9.57 -15.85 -5.00
C THR A 274 8.61 -16.18 -3.84
N PHE A 275 7.38 -15.64 -3.87
CA PHE A 275 6.37 -15.97 -2.89
C PHE A 275 6.08 -17.48 -2.79
N HIS A 276 6.13 -18.20 -3.92
CA HIS A 276 5.96 -19.65 -3.96
C HIS A 276 7.16 -20.39 -3.36
N ALA A 277 8.37 -19.93 -3.63
CA ALA A 277 9.58 -20.51 -3.04
C ALA A 277 9.61 -20.27 -1.50
N LEU A 278 9.16 -19.09 -1.04
CA LEU A 278 8.98 -18.81 0.36
C LEU A 278 7.95 -19.74 1.01
N ALA A 279 6.78 -19.90 0.37
CA ALA A 279 5.73 -20.78 0.86
C ALA A 279 6.22 -22.24 0.98
N LEU A 280 6.92 -22.73 -0.04
CA LEU A 280 7.53 -24.05 -0.01
C LEU A 280 8.54 -24.22 1.12
N HIS A 281 9.41 -23.22 1.34
CA HIS A 281 10.37 -23.21 2.45
C HIS A 281 9.68 -23.30 3.80
N ILE A 282 8.64 -22.49 4.03
CA ILE A 282 7.85 -22.53 5.28
C ILE A 282 7.23 -23.92 5.50
N ILE A 283 6.69 -24.55 4.44
CA ILE A 283 6.10 -25.88 4.51
C ILE A 283 7.17 -26.94 4.81
N GLN A 284 8.32 -26.86 4.16
CA GLN A 284 9.45 -27.79 4.39
C GLN A 284 9.92 -27.78 5.84
N GLN A 285 9.97 -26.62 6.46
CA GLN A 285 10.41 -26.47 7.85
C GLN A 285 9.30 -26.79 8.87
N GLY A 286 8.04 -26.46 8.54
CA GLY A 286 6.90 -26.56 9.47
C GLY A 286 6.06 -27.83 9.34
N SER A 287 6.37 -28.73 8.40
CA SER A 287 5.56 -29.94 8.14
C SER A 287 6.43 -31.18 7.95
N LYS A 288 5.97 -32.32 8.47
CA LYS A 288 6.62 -33.63 8.24
C LYS A 288 6.46 -34.15 6.80
N LYS A 289 5.45 -33.65 6.06
CA LYS A 289 5.22 -33.98 4.67
C LYS A 289 5.38 -32.74 3.81
N VAL A 290 6.35 -32.76 2.91
CA VAL A 290 6.57 -31.71 1.93
C VAL A 290 5.71 -32.03 0.69
N PRO A 291 4.76 -31.17 0.30
CA PRO A 291 3.97 -31.43 -0.90
C PRO A 291 4.84 -31.24 -2.14
N ILE A 292 4.49 -32.00 -3.17
CA ILE A 292 5.04 -31.82 -4.52
C ILE A 292 4.15 -30.82 -5.24
N VAL A 293 4.72 -29.87 -5.97
CA VAL A 293 3.94 -29.02 -6.88
C VAL A 293 3.47 -29.87 -8.04
N SER A 294 2.17 -29.83 -8.34
CA SER A 294 1.57 -30.63 -9.41
C SER A 294 2.22 -30.31 -10.77
N LYS A 295 2.49 -31.36 -11.55
CA LYS A 295 2.96 -31.22 -12.92
C LYS A 295 1.96 -30.46 -13.80
N LEU A 296 0.67 -30.55 -13.47
CA LEU A 296 -0.41 -29.84 -14.16
C LEU A 296 -0.22 -28.31 -14.13
N GLU A 297 0.49 -27.74 -13.15
CA GLU A 297 0.75 -26.29 -13.13
C GLU A 297 1.54 -25.79 -14.34
N ASN A 298 2.42 -26.62 -14.87
CA ASN A 298 3.24 -26.27 -16.02
C ASN A 298 2.79 -26.94 -17.33
N ASP A 299 1.79 -27.82 -17.28
CA ASP A 299 1.26 -28.56 -18.44
C ASP A 299 -0.14 -28.06 -18.82
N THR A 300 -0.20 -27.06 -19.67
CA THR A 300 -1.45 -26.47 -20.15
C THR A 300 -2.27 -27.49 -20.96
N ALA A 301 -1.64 -28.36 -21.72
CA ALA A 301 -2.35 -29.37 -22.54
C ALA A 301 -3.07 -30.37 -21.63
N ALA A 302 -2.40 -30.90 -20.60
CA ALA A 302 -2.99 -31.83 -19.66
C ALA A 302 -4.13 -31.17 -18.84
N ARG A 303 -4.00 -29.87 -18.47
CA ARG A 303 -5.12 -29.13 -17.82
C ARG A 303 -6.32 -29.02 -18.75
N HIS A 304 -6.10 -28.66 -20.00
CA HIS A 304 -7.17 -28.56 -20.99
C HIS A 304 -7.90 -29.89 -21.20
N GLU A 305 -7.17 -31.00 -21.31
CA GLU A 305 -7.74 -32.34 -21.39
C GLU A 305 -8.58 -32.69 -20.16
N LEU A 306 -8.05 -32.45 -18.95
CA LEU A 306 -8.76 -32.67 -17.69
C LEU A 306 -10.11 -31.95 -17.65
N PHE A 307 -10.09 -30.65 -17.99
CA PHE A 307 -11.30 -29.84 -17.90
C PHE A 307 -12.31 -30.14 -19.01
N ILE A 308 -11.85 -30.39 -20.22
CA ILE A 308 -12.74 -30.80 -21.33
C ILE A 308 -13.35 -32.17 -21.06
N ALA A 309 -12.59 -33.12 -20.55
CA ALA A 309 -13.13 -34.46 -20.19
C ALA A 309 -14.24 -34.35 -19.13
N GLU A 310 -14.02 -33.58 -18.06
CA GLU A 310 -15.04 -33.37 -17.03
C GLU A 310 -16.28 -32.62 -17.55
N TRP A 311 -16.06 -31.58 -18.38
CA TRP A 311 -17.14 -30.82 -19.01
C TRP A 311 -17.99 -31.71 -19.93
N ARG A 312 -17.36 -32.54 -20.79
CA ARG A 312 -18.08 -33.53 -21.63
C ARG A 312 -18.88 -34.49 -20.79
N LYS A 313 -18.31 -35.05 -19.74
CA LYS A 313 -18.96 -35.93 -18.80
C LYS A 313 -20.22 -35.30 -18.19
N GLN A 314 -20.10 -34.06 -17.68
CA GLN A 314 -21.25 -33.33 -17.16
C GLN A 314 -22.40 -33.21 -18.17
N CYS A 315 -22.06 -32.79 -19.39
CA CYS A 315 -23.06 -32.58 -20.45
C CYS A 315 -23.70 -33.84 -20.92
N SER A 316 -22.95 -34.96 -21.03
CA SER A 316 -23.48 -36.26 -21.47
C SER A 316 -24.34 -36.95 -20.41
N GLU A 317 -23.96 -36.84 -19.12
CA GLU A 317 -24.66 -37.54 -18.03
C GLU A 317 -25.88 -36.77 -17.49
N LYS A 318 -25.89 -35.43 -17.59
CA LYS A 318 -26.90 -34.60 -16.93
C LYS A 318 -27.51 -33.56 -17.88
N LYS A 319 -28.72 -33.82 -18.36
CA LYS A 319 -29.44 -32.90 -19.27
C LYS A 319 -29.54 -31.47 -18.75
N ALA A 320 -29.74 -31.27 -17.43
CA ALA A 320 -29.80 -29.93 -16.83
C ALA A 320 -28.48 -29.20 -16.92
N GLN A 321 -27.36 -29.90 -16.76
CA GLN A 321 -26.02 -29.32 -16.92
C GLN A 321 -25.75 -28.95 -18.38
N ALA A 322 -26.07 -29.85 -19.32
CA ALA A 322 -25.94 -29.56 -20.76
C ALA A 322 -26.78 -28.35 -21.17
N LYS A 323 -28.05 -28.24 -20.68
CA LYS A 323 -28.87 -27.05 -20.94
C LYS A 323 -28.25 -25.79 -20.36
N GLY A 324 -27.74 -25.82 -19.14
CA GLY A 324 -27.08 -24.68 -18.49
C GLY A 324 -25.80 -24.23 -19.24
N TRP A 325 -24.97 -25.18 -19.69
CA TRP A 325 -23.78 -24.88 -20.50
C TRP A 325 -24.16 -24.32 -21.87
N ARG A 326 -25.14 -24.90 -22.57
CA ARG A 326 -25.63 -24.38 -23.84
C ARG A 326 -26.08 -22.92 -23.68
N GLN A 327 -26.90 -22.66 -22.69
CA GLN A 327 -27.40 -21.32 -22.40
C GLN A 327 -26.25 -20.33 -22.14
N TRP A 328 -25.27 -20.70 -21.32
CA TRP A 328 -24.11 -19.85 -21.04
C TRP A 328 -23.32 -19.53 -22.30
N LEU A 329 -23.02 -20.54 -23.11
CA LEU A 329 -22.24 -20.37 -24.32
C LEU A 329 -22.96 -19.54 -25.39
N THR A 330 -24.30 -19.69 -25.53
CA THR A 330 -25.08 -18.96 -26.54
C THR A 330 -25.46 -17.56 -26.12
N GLU A 331 -26.00 -17.39 -24.90
CA GLU A 331 -26.56 -16.11 -24.45
C GLU A 331 -25.52 -15.13 -23.96
N GLU A 332 -24.57 -15.60 -23.15
CA GLU A 332 -23.56 -14.74 -22.53
C GLU A 332 -22.29 -14.64 -23.41
N MET A 333 -21.76 -15.79 -23.84
CA MET A 333 -20.55 -15.82 -24.66
C MET A 333 -20.83 -15.51 -26.14
N GLN A 334 -22.10 -15.53 -26.55
CA GLN A 334 -22.53 -15.29 -27.95
C GLN A 334 -21.81 -16.22 -28.94
N TRP A 335 -21.59 -17.47 -28.54
CA TRP A 335 -20.97 -18.45 -29.39
C TRP A 335 -22.00 -19.27 -30.17
N SER A 336 -21.65 -19.60 -31.42
CA SER A 336 -22.41 -20.59 -32.17
C SER A 336 -22.18 -21.95 -31.56
N VAL A 337 -23.22 -22.58 -31.04
CA VAL A 337 -23.18 -23.91 -30.41
C VAL A 337 -23.97 -24.88 -31.31
N PRO A 338 -23.34 -25.98 -31.76
CA PRO A 338 -24.01 -27.00 -32.58
C PRO A 338 -25.27 -27.59 -31.93
N GLU A 339 -26.22 -28.01 -32.73
CA GLU A 339 -27.36 -28.74 -32.22
C GLU A 339 -26.99 -30.18 -31.75
N GLY A 340 -27.81 -30.75 -30.89
CA GLY A 340 -27.58 -32.10 -30.37
C GLY A 340 -26.45 -32.14 -29.32
N ASN A 341 -25.53 -33.11 -29.50
CA ASN A 341 -24.43 -33.35 -28.55
C ASN A 341 -23.27 -32.38 -28.79
N PHE A 342 -23.47 -31.09 -28.57
CA PHE A 342 -22.50 -30.02 -28.81
C PHE A 342 -21.17 -30.22 -28.07
N TRP A 343 -21.18 -31.00 -27.00
CA TRP A 343 -19.96 -31.31 -26.24
C TRP A 343 -18.97 -32.23 -26.97
N ASP A 344 -19.39 -32.83 -28.11
CA ASP A 344 -18.51 -33.63 -28.97
C ASP A 344 -17.85 -32.84 -30.13
N ASP A 345 -18.22 -31.55 -30.29
CA ASP A 345 -17.64 -30.66 -31.29
C ASP A 345 -16.22 -30.22 -30.89
N GLU A 346 -15.22 -30.67 -31.68
CA GLU A 346 -13.81 -30.40 -31.39
C GLU A 346 -13.44 -28.89 -31.46
N LYS A 347 -14.08 -28.10 -32.34
CA LYS A 347 -13.79 -26.66 -32.43
C LYS A 347 -14.26 -25.93 -31.18
N LEU A 348 -15.46 -26.30 -30.72
CA LEU A 348 -16.00 -25.77 -29.47
C LEU A 348 -15.12 -26.18 -28.29
N GLN A 349 -14.71 -27.46 -28.21
CA GLN A 349 -13.82 -27.95 -27.15
C GLN A 349 -12.50 -27.14 -27.10
N ARG A 350 -11.83 -26.96 -28.22
CA ARG A 350 -10.57 -26.21 -28.32
C ARG A 350 -10.75 -24.74 -27.89
N ARG A 351 -11.85 -24.12 -28.30
CA ARG A 351 -12.17 -22.75 -27.92
C ARG A 351 -12.52 -22.63 -26.44
N LEU A 352 -13.21 -23.61 -25.87
CA LEU A 352 -13.66 -23.61 -24.48
C LEU A 352 -12.53 -23.97 -23.51
N ALA A 353 -11.59 -24.82 -23.89
CA ALA A 353 -10.53 -25.32 -23.01
C ALA A 353 -9.76 -24.20 -22.29
N SER A 354 -9.33 -23.18 -23.01
CA SER A 354 -8.61 -22.04 -22.43
C SER A 354 -9.48 -21.19 -21.49
N ARG A 355 -10.79 -21.12 -21.75
CA ARG A 355 -11.74 -20.44 -20.85
C ARG A 355 -11.97 -21.21 -19.56
N LEU A 356 -12.15 -22.53 -19.65
CA LEU A 356 -12.29 -23.38 -18.47
C LEU A 356 -11.04 -23.33 -17.59
N ASP A 357 -9.85 -23.42 -18.19
CA ASP A 357 -8.58 -23.30 -17.47
C ASP A 357 -8.48 -21.94 -16.75
N ARG A 358 -8.84 -20.88 -17.45
CA ARG A 358 -8.88 -19.51 -16.91
C ARG A 358 -9.85 -19.41 -15.71
N TRP A 359 -11.09 -19.84 -15.86
CA TRP A 359 -12.11 -19.73 -14.82
C TRP A 359 -11.82 -20.62 -13.60
N VAL A 360 -11.33 -21.84 -13.80
CA VAL A 360 -10.86 -22.68 -12.69
C VAL A 360 -9.70 -22.03 -11.97
N SER A 361 -8.75 -21.41 -12.70
CA SER A 361 -7.63 -20.68 -12.11
C SER A 361 -8.11 -19.53 -11.22
N LEU A 362 -9.10 -18.74 -11.65
CA LEU A 362 -9.71 -17.66 -10.84
C LEU A 362 -10.37 -18.21 -9.57
N MET A 363 -11.12 -19.30 -9.66
CA MET A 363 -11.73 -19.96 -8.50
C MET A 363 -10.68 -20.43 -7.49
N ARG A 364 -9.57 -20.97 -7.98
CA ARG A 364 -8.42 -21.40 -7.14
C ARG A 364 -7.75 -20.21 -6.45
N MET A 365 -7.56 -19.12 -7.16
CA MET A 365 -6.98 -17.88 -6.61
C MET A 365 -7.85 -17.27 -5.51
N HIS A 366 -9.17 -17.33 -5.66
CA HIS A 366 -10.10 -16.90 -4.61
C HIS A 366 -9.95 -17.76 -3.35
N GLY A 367 -9.75 -19.06 -3.49
CA GLY A 367 -9.41 -20.00 -2.41
C GLY A 367 -10.56 -20.37 -1.45
N GLY A 368 -11.68 -19.65 -1.49
CA GLY A 368 -12.83 -19.85 -0.60
C GLY A 368 -13.77 -20.98 -1.02
N ALA A 369 -14.75 -21.27 -0.16
CA ALA A 369 -15.87 -22.13 -0.50
C ALA A 369 -16.78 -21.46 -1.54
N GLN A 370 -17.60 -22.26 -2.26
CA GLN A 370 -18.54 -21.71 -3.26
C GLN A 370 -19.46 -20.63 -2.69
N ALA A 371 -19.93 -20.81 -1.46
CA ALA A 371 -20.81 -19.84 -0.80
C ALA A 371 -20.09 -18.50 -0.57
N GLU A 372 -18.80 -18.53 -0.22
CA GLU A 372 -17.98 -17.34 -0.03
C GLU A 372 -17.72 -16.63 -1.36
N MET A 373 -17.42 -17.38 -2.43
CA MET A 373 -17.27 -16.83 -3.78
C MET A 373 -18.56 -16.12 -4.24
N ILE A 374 -19.73 -16.75 -4.01
CA ILE A 374 -21.02 -16.16 -4.36
C ILE A 374 -21.31 -14.91 -3.52
N ALA A 375 -21.00 -14.93 -2.23
CA ALA A 375 -21.22 -13.80 -1.34
C ALA A 375 -20.33 -12.59 -1.69
N SER A 376 -19.10 -12.82 -2.17
CA SER A 376 -18.16 -11.77 -2.56
C SER A 376 -18.46 -11.13 -3.92
N ALA A 377 -19.31 -11.76 -4.75
CA ALA A 377 -19.66 -11.23 -6.06
C ALA A 377 -20.52 -9.96 -5.96
N PRO A 378 -20.36 -8.99 -6.89
CA PRO A 378 -21.24 -7.83 -6.98
C PRO A 378 -22.73 -8.22 -6.99
N GLU A 379 -23.56 -7.41 -6.35
CA GLU A 379 -24.98 -7.74 -6.15
C GLU A 379 -25.74 -7.94 -7.47
N GLU A 380 -25.41 -7.10 -8.45
CA GLU A 380 -26.05 -7.07 -9.77
C GLU A 380 -25.87 -8.37 -10.56
N ILE A 381 -24.74 -9.05 -10.39
CA ILE A 381 -24.41 -10.27 -11.12
C ILE A 381 -24.48 -11.52 -10.27
N ARG A 382 -24.72 -11.41 -8.95
CA ARG A 382 -24.61 -12.53 -7.97
C ARG A 382 -25.47 -13.72 -8.33
N ASP A 383 -26.70 -13.51 -8.76
CA ASP A 383 -27.61 -14.59 -9.14
C ASP A 383 -27.14 -15.35 -10.39
N LEU A 384 -26.66 -14.61 -11.38
CA LEU A 384 -26.12 -15.22 -12.61
C LEU A 384 -24.79 -15.94 -12.30
N PHE A 385 -23.92 -15.32 -11.55
CA PHE A 385 -22.67 -15.92 -11.10
C PHE A 385 -22.91 -17.20 -10.29
N SER A 386 -23.91 -17.22 -9.38
CA SER A 386 -24.29 -18.42 -8.63
C SER A 386 -24.67 -19.60 -9.55
N LYS A 387 -25.31 -19.34 -10.68
CA LYS A 387 -25.61 -20.38 -11.68
C LYS A 387 -24.35 -20.87 -12.37
N ARG A 388 -23.42 -19.95 -12.73
CA ARG A 388 -22.14 -20.28 -13.42
C ARG A 388 -21.20 -21.04 -12.50
N ILE A 389 -21.06 -20.62 -11.25
CA ILE A 389 -20.22 -21.31 -10.26
C ILE A 389 -20.66 -22.76 -10.02
N LYS A 390 -21.98 -23.02 -10.05
CA LYS A 390 -22.51 -24.38 -9.93
C LYS A 390 -22.16 -25.27 -11.12
N LEU A 391 -22.10 -24.70 -12.33
CA LEU A 391 -21.62 -25.40 -13.54
C LEU A 391 -20.11 -25.67 -13.48
N MET A 392 -19.35 -24.78 -12.89
CA MET A 392 -17.90 -24.88 -12.76
C MET A 392 -17.44 -25.78 -11.60
N ALA A 393 -18.29 -26.00 -10.60
CA ALA A 393 -17.93 -26.75 -9.39
C ALA A 393 -17.38 -28.16 -9.65
N PRO A 394 -17.92 -28.97 -10.59
CA PRO A 394 -17.37 -30.27 -10.91
C PRO A 394 -15.94 -30.19 -11.51
N LEU A 395 -15.64 -29.15 -12.30
CA LEU A 395 -14.30 -28.95 -12.85
C LEU A 395 -13.29 -28.63 -11.74
N LEU A 396 -13.66 -27.78 -10.79
CA LEU A 396 -12.83 -27.51 -9.61
C LEU A 396 -12.64 -28.77 -8.75
N LYS A 397 -13.69 -29.63 -8.66
CA LYS A 397 -13.60 -30.91 -7.96
C LYS A 397 -12.67 -31.88 -8.70
N ALA A 398 -12.73 -31.93 -10.03
CA ALA A 398 -11.82 -32.73 -10.86
C ALA A 398 -10.37 -32.29 -10.67
N TRP A 399 -10.11 -30.98 -10.67
CA TRP A 399 -8.80 -30.42 -10.33
C TRP A 399 -8.29 -30.89 -8.97
N LYS A 400 -9.10 -30.71 -7.91
CA LYS A 400 -8.75 -31.16 -6.55
C LYS A 400 -8.53 -32.67 -6.49
N GLY A 401 -9.29 -33.43 -7.27
CA GLY A 401 -9.13 -34.88 -7.42
C GLY A 401 -7.80 -35.28 -8.05
N ALA A 402 -7.40 -34.57 -9.10
CA ALA A 402 -6.10 -34.77 -9.76
C ALA A 402 -4.92 -34.45 -8.84
N LEU A 403 -4.98 -33.33 -8.13
CA LEU A 403 -3.97 -32.98 -7.10
C LEU A 403 -3.85 -34.04 -6.02
N LYS A 404 -4.98 -34.57 -5.55
CA LYS A 404 -5.01 -35.63 -4.53
C LYS A 404 -4.41 -36.94 -5.05
N ALA A 405 -4.70 -37.30 -6.31
CA ALA A 405 -4.15 -38.48 -6.96
C ALA A 405 -2.63 -38.41 -7.11
N GLU A 406 -2.10 -37.24 -7.41
CA GLU A 406 -0.66 -36.96 -7.48
C GLU A 406 -0.01 -36.79 -6.10
N ASN A 407 -0.81 -36.72 -5.01
CA ASN A 407 -0.34 -36.26 -3.69
C ASN A 407 0.39 -34.91 -3.76
N ALA A 408 -0.13 -34.01 -4.58
CA ALA A 408 0.46 -32.73 -4.94
C ALA A 408 -0.43 -31.56 -4.52
N VAL A 409 0.14 -30.36 -4.59
CA VAL A 409 -0.54 -29.07 -4.38
C VAL A 409 -0.37 -28.18 -5.60
N ASP A 410 -1.27 -27.24 -5.78
CA ASP A 410 -1.11 -26.15 -6.73
C ASP A 410 -0.46 -24.92 -6.09
N PHE A 411 -0.13 -23.91 -6.89
CA PHE A 411 0.53 -22.70 -6.41
C PHE A 411 -0.32 -21.93 -5.37
N SER A 412 -1.63 -21.86 -5.55
CA SER A 412 -2.55 -21.23 -4.58
C SER A 412 -2.61 -22.02 -3.27
N GLY A 413 -2.70 -23.34 -3.36
CA GLY A 413 -2.68 -24.24 -2.20
C GLY A 413 -1.36 -24.19 -1.42
N LEU A 414 -0.25 -23.94 -2.12
CA LEU A 414 1.06 -23.77 -1.48
C LEU A 414 1.08 -22.56 -0.55
N ILE A 415 0.64 -21.40 -1.04
CA ILE A 415 0.57 -20.17 -0.23
C ILE A 415 -0.38 -20.36 0.94
N HIS A 416 -1.55 -20.94 0.71
CA HIS A 416 -2.52 -21.20 1.77
C HIS A 416 -1.97 -22.13 2.85
N GLN A 417 -1.31 -23.22 2.49
CA GLN A 417 -0.70 -24.13 3.47
C GLN A 417 0.41 -23.45 4.29
N ALA A 418 1.21 -22.59 3.67
CA ALA A 418 2.23 -21.83 4.39
C ALA A 418 1.60 -20.89 5.43
N ILE A 419 0.51 -20.19 5.07
CA ILE A 419 -0.25 -19.33 6.02
C ILE A 419 -0.74 -20.15 7.20
N VAL A 420 -1.37 -21.31 6.96
CA VAL A 420 -1.87 -22.19 8.03
C VAL A 420 -0.76 -22.68 8.96
N ILE A 421 0.43 -22.96 8.42
CA ILE A 421 1.62 -23.37 9.22
C ILE A 421 2.09 -22.22 10.10
N LEU A 422 2.16 -21.01 9.57
CA LEU A 422 2.51 -19.81 10.33
C LEU A 422 1.51 -19.53 11.45
N GLU A 423 0.21 -19.56 11.15
CA GLU A 423 -0.86 -19.31 12.11
C GLU A 423 -0.90 -20.34 13.25
N LYS A 424 -0.53 -21.58 12.95
CA LYS A 424 -0.41 -22.66 13.96
C LYS A 424 0.91 -22.64 14.72
N GLY A 425 1.80 -21.69 14.45
CA GLY A 425 3.10 -21.59 15.11
C GLY A 425 4.04 -22.77 14.84
N ARG A 426 3.84 -23.52 13.76
CA ARG A 426 4.68 -24.69 13.40
C ARG A 426 5.99 -24.29 12.70
N PHE A 427 6.02 -23.07 12.20
CA PHE A 427 7.22 -22.41 11.70
C PHE A 427 7.30 -21.04 12.39
N ILE A 428 8.46 -20.75 12.97
CA ILE A 428 8.74 -19.43 13.56
C ILE A 428 9.62 -18.66 12.57
N SER A 429 9.12 -17.53 12.12
CA SER A 429 9.82 -16.69 11.16
C SER A 429 11.11 -16.10 11.77
N PRO A 430 12.28 -16.34 11.18
CA PRO A 430 13.51 -15.69 11.60
C PRO A 430 13.60 -14.24 11.11
N TRP A 431 12.75 -13.84 10.15
CA TRP A 431 12.87 -12.58 9.44
C TRP A 431 12.32 -11.42 10.27
N LYS A 432 13.18 -10.42 10.47
CA LYS A 432 12.83 -9.13 11.08
C LYS A 432 12.57 -8.07 10.02
N HIS A 433 13.13 -8.23 8.83
CA HIS A 433 13.00 -7.28 7.74
C HIS A 433 12.54 -8.00 6.49
N ILE A 434 11.39 -7.60 5.97
CA ILE A 434 10.80 -8.13 4.73
C ILE A 434 10.90 -7.03 3.67
N LEU A 435 11.64 -7.30 2.60
CA LEU A 435 11.84 -6.40 1.47
C LEU A 435 11.14 -6.99 0.25
N VAL A 436 10.26 -6.24 -0.40
CA VAL A 436 9.44 -6.74 -1.51
C VAL A 436 9.63 -5.85 -2.74
N ASP A 437 10.07 -6.44 -3.86
CA ASP A 437 10.13 -5.77 -5.17
C ASP A 437 8.80 -5.85 -5.91
N GLU A 438 8.59 -4.95 -6.88
CA GLU A 438 7.40 -4.86 -7.75
C GLU A 438 6.06 -4.99 -6.97
N PHE A 439 5.99 -4.32 -5.82
CA PHE A 439 4.89 -4.49 -4.86
C PHE A 439 3.49 -4.23 -5.45
N GLN A 440 3.37 -3.44 -6.52
CA GLN A 440 2.11 -3.20 -7.22
C GLN A 440 1.48 -4.47 -7.80
N ASP A 441 2.25 -5.54 -7.98
CA ASP A 441 1.75 -6.81 -8.52
C ASP A 441 1.24 -7.77 -7.42
N ILE A 442 1.10 -7.28 -6.18
CA ILE A 442 0.68 -8.10 -5.04
C ILE A 442 -0.78 -8.51 -5.16
N SER A 443 -1.06 -9.79 -4.89
CA SER A 443 -2.41 -10.33 -4.76
C SER A 443 -2.86 -10.43 -3.29
N PRO A 444 -4.16 -10.53 -3.00
CA PRO A 444 -4.65 -10.73 -1.63
C PRO A 444 -4.04 -11.94 -0.92
N GLN A 445 -3.81 -13.05 -1.62
CA GLN A 445 -3.17 -14.22 -1.03
C GLN A 445 -1.71 -13.96 -0.61
N ARG A 446 -0.95 -13.25 -1.44
CA ARG A 446 0.43 -12.86 -1.12
C ARG A 446 0.48 -11.85 0.02
N ALA A 447 -0.46 -10.89 0.04
CA ALA A 447 -0.62 -9.96 1.14
C ALA A 447 -0.94 -10.68 2.46
N ALA A 448 -1.83 -11.69 2.43
CA ALA A 448 -2.14 -12.52 3.59
C ALA A 448 -0.92 -13.29 4.11
N LEU A 449 -0.05 -13.78 3.23
CA LEU A 449 1.21 -14.42 3.64
C LEU A 449 2.15 -13.44 4.36
N LEU A 450 2.30 -12.22 3.84
CA LEU A 450 3.07 -11.15 4.51
C LEU A 450 2.48 -10.79 5.88
N ALA A 451 1.15 -10.68 5.95
CA ALA A 451 0.46 -10.39 7.21
C ALA A 451 0.67 -11.50 8.24
N ALA A 452 0.60 -12.79 7.81
CA ALA A 452 0.84 -13.93 8.69
C ALA A 452 2.29 -13.97 9.25
N LEU A 453 3.28 -13.60 8.44
CA LEU A 453 4.67 -13.47 8.87
C LEU A 453 4.83 -12.35 9.90
N ARG A 454 4.27 -11.17 9.62
CA ARG A 454 4.37 -10.00 10.51
C ARG A 454 3.61 -10.18 11.82
N LYS A 455 2.51 -10.95 11.81
CA LYS A 455 1.72 -11.26 13.01
C LYS A 455 2.51 -12.05 14.06
N GLN A 456 3.50 -12.84 13.66
CA GLN A 456 4.34 -13.59 14.61
C GLN A 456 5.30 -12.70 15.41
N ASN A 457 5.71 -11.56 14.85
CA ASN A 457 6.58 -10.60 15.53
C ASN A 457 6.19 -9.18 15.09
N SER A 458 5.65 -8.41 16.02
CA SER A 458 5.22 -7.01 15.78
C SER A 458 6.37 -6.07 15.37
N GLN A 459 7.61 -6.46 15.61
CA GLN A 459 8.80 -5.68 15.20
C GLN A 459 9.25 -5.99 13.76
N THR A 460 8.58 -6.90 13.06
CA THR A 460 8.91 -7.21 11.68
C THR A 460 8.52 -6.05 10.76
N THR A 461 9.52 -5.44 10.10
CA THR A 461 9.33 -4.33 9.18
C THR A 461 8.99 -4.81 7.77
N LEU A 462 8.23 -4.00 7.04
CA LEU A 462 7.93 -4.19 5.62
C LEU A 462 8.46 -3.01 4.81
N PHE A 463 9.41 -3.28 3.93
CA PHE A 463 9.96 -2.34 2.97
C PHE A 463 9.49 -2.75 1.57
N ALA A 464 8.45 -2.09 1.08
CA ALA A 464 7.81 -2.38 -0.19
C ALA A 464 8.24 -1.37 -1.26
N VAL A 465 8.74 -1.86 -2.39
CA VAL A 465 9.11 -1.00 -3.52
C VAL A 465 8.23 -1.33 -4.72
N GLY A 466 7.61 -0.31 -5.31
CA GLY A 466 6.67 -0.54 -6.41
C GLY A 466 6.39 0.70 -7.25
N ASP A 467 5.65 0.48 -8.31
CA ASP A 467 5.19 1.50 -9.24
C ASP A 467 3.72 1.23 -9.62
N ASP A 468 2.78 1.89 -8.95
CA ASP A 468 1.35 1.75 -9.24
C ASP A 468 0.99 2.06 -10.70
N TRP A 469 1.80 2.88 -11.40
CA TRP A 469 1.64 3.15 -12.83
C TRP A 469 2.02 1.97 -13.72
N GLN A 470 2.69 0.93 -13.18
CA GLN A 470 3.07 -0.31 -13.85
C GLN A 470 2.28 -1.54 -13.36
N GLU A 471 1.17 -1.35 -12.64
CA GLU A 471 0.26 -2.45 -12.32
C GLU A 471 -0.54 -2.84 -13.58
N ILE A 472 -0.18 -3.98 -14.17
CA ILE A 472 -0.76 -4.52 -15.40
C ILE A 472 -1.11 -6.02 -15.27
N TYR A 473 -1.16 -6.53 -14.04
CA TYR A 473 -1.40 -7.95 -13.76
C TYR A 473 -2.70 -8.21 -12.96
N ARG A 474 -3.69 -7.31 -13.08
CA ARG A 474 -5.02 -7.52 -12.51
C ARG A 474 -5.60 -8.89 -12.91
N PHE A 475 -5.41 -9.27 -14.17
CA PHE A 475 -5.85 -10.58 -14.68
C PHE A 475 -5.21 -11.77 -13.94
N SER A 476 -4.09 -11.62 -13.26
CA SER A 476 -3.45 -12.64 -12.41
C SER A 476 -3.71 -12.42 -10.91
N GLY A 477 -4.68 -11.56 -10.58
CA GLY A 477 -5.13 -11.30 -9.20
C GLY A 477 -4.36 -10.18 -8.49
N ALA A 478 -3.51 -9.40 -9.18
CA ALA A 478 -2.94 -8.19 -8.59
C ALA A 478 -4.06 -7.22 -8.23
N GLN A 479 -3.94 -6.59 -7.06
CA GLN A 479 -4.96 -5.68 -6.55
C GLN A 479 -4.35 -4.32 -6.24
N MET A 480 -4.69 -3.32 -7.06
CA MET A 480 -4.18 -1.95 -6.96
C MET A 480 -4.36 -1.33 -5.57
N SER A 481 -5.50 -1.57 -4.92
CA SER A 481 -5.79 -1.00 -3.59
C SER A 481 -4.81 -1.45 -2.51
N LEU A 482 -4.14 -2.58 -2.66
CA LEU A 482 -3.08 -3.01 -1.72
C LEU A 482 -1.85 -2.09 -1.76
N THR A 483 -1.63 -1.40 -2.88
CA THR A 483 -0.55 -0.41 -3.04
C THR A 483 -1.06 1.01 -2.78
N THR A 484 -2.20 1.41 -3.35
CA THR A 484 -2.71 2.78 -3.22
C THR A 484 -3.23 3.08 -1.81
N ALA A 485 -3.74 2.07 -1.10
CA ALA A 485 -4.14 2.12 0.30
C ALA A 485 -3.17 1.31 1.20
N PHE A 486 -1.86 1.45 0.95
CA PHE A 486 -0.82 0.63 1.59
C PHE A 486 -0.89 0.65 3.11
N HIS A 487 -1.02 1.83 3.70
CA HIS A 487 -1.02 1.97 5.16
C HIS A 487 -2.29 1.43 5.83
N GLU A 488 -3.41 1.42 5.13
CA GLU A 488 -4.66 0.80 5.59
C GLU A 488 -4.52 -0.72 5.67
N ASN A 489 -3.76 -1.32 4.73
CA ASN A 489 -3.60 -2.76 4.61
C ASN A 489 -2.42 -3.31 5.43
N PHE A 490 -1.33 -2.54 5.57
CA PHE A 490 -0.07 -3.02 6.16
C PHE A 490 0.36 -2.24 7.42
N GLY A 491 -0.52 -1.38 7.95
CA GLY A 491 -0.28 -0.60 9.16
C GLY A 491 0.40 0.75 8.90
N GLU A 492 0.37 1.59 9.94
CA GLU A 492 0.95 2.93 9.89
C GLU A 492 2.41 2.90 9.46
N GLY A 493 2.82 3.91 8.70
CA GLY A 493 4.17 4.01 8.20
C GLY A 493 4.37 5.22 7.30
N ASP A 494 5.46 5.23 6.54
CA ASP A 494 5.83 6.32 5.66
C ASP A 494 5.77 5.91 4.19
N ARG A 495 5.73 6.92 3.32
CA ARG A 495 5.91 6.80 1.87
C ARG A 495 7.12 7.62 1.45
N CYS A 496 7.97 7.04 0.62
CA CYS A 496 9.07 7.73 -0.05
C CYS A 496 8.88 7.67 -1.56
N ASP A 497 9.09 8.79 -2.25
CA ASP A 497 9.00 8.84 -3.70
C ASP A 497 10.42 8.93 -4.30
N LEU A 498 10.74 8.06 -5.26
CA LEU A 498 11.94 8.19 -6.08
C LEU A 498 11.62 9.08 -7.28
N ASP A 499 12.20 10.25 -7.30
CA ASP A 499 11.87 11.35 -8.18
C ASP A 499 12.67 11.40 -9.50
N THR A 500 13.63 10.50 -9.68
CA THR A 500 14.57 10.53 -10.80
C THR A 500 14.57 9.25 -11.60
N THR A 501 14.41 9.32 -12.92
CA THR A 501 14.61 8.19 -13.83
C THR A 501 15.95 8.28 -14.56
N TYR A 502 16.60 7.12 -14.67
CA TYR A 502 17.88 6.91 -15.39
C TYR A 502 17.66 6.22 -16.75
N ARG A 503 16.42 5.93 -17.12
CA ARG A 503 16.13 5.13 -18.31
C ARG A 503 15.86 5.96 -19.55
N PHE A 504 14.91 6.89 -19.46
CA PHE A 504 14.38 7.61 -20.62
C PHE A 504 14.60 9.11 -20.51
N ASN A 505 14.55 9.78 -21.66
CA ASN A 505 14.70 11.24 -21.71
C ASN A 505 13.45 11.99 -21.24
N SER A 506 13.61 13.30 -21.02
CA SER A 506 12.58 14.17 -20.46
C SER A 506 11.28 14.19 -21.27
N ARG A 507 11.35 14.11 -22.62
CA ARG A 507 10.16 14.14 -23.45
C ARG A 507 9.33 12.86 -23.34
N ILE A 508 9.97 11.70 -23.33
CA ILE A 508 9.28 10.42 -23.07
C ILE A 508 8.63 10.47 -21.68
N GLY A 509 9.37 10.93 -20.67
CA GLY A 509 8.86 11.08 -19.31
C GLY A 509 7.66 12.02 -19.22
N GLU A 510 7.72 13.19 -19.85
CA GLU A 510 6.63 14.16 -19.89
C GLU A 510 5.35 13.57 -20.48
N VAL A 511 5.47 12.97 -21.67
CA VAL A 511 4.30 12.38 -22.36
C VAL A 511 3.71 11.23 -21.53
N ALA A 512 4.55 10.32 -21.06
CA ALA A 512 4.11 9.17 -20.28
C ALA A 512 3.44 9.58 -18.96
N ASN A 513 4.03 10.54 -18.23
CA ASN A 513 3.49 11.03 -16.96
C ASN A 513 2.16 11.78 -17.17
N ARG A 514 2.07 12.68 -18.14
CA ARG A 514 0.82 13.39 -18.44
C ARG A 514 -0.27 12.44 -18.93
N PHE A 515 0.09 11.38 -19.63
CA PHE A 515 -0.84 10.36 -20.11
C PHE A 515 -1.45 9.57 -18.95
N ILE A 516 -0.61 9.04 -18.05
CA ILE A 516 -1.08 8.19 -16.95
C ILE A 516 -1.80 8.97 -15.85
N GLN A 517 -1.36 10.19 -15.55
CA GLN A 517 -1.93 11.05 -14.50
C GLN A 517 -3.31 11.62 -14.84
N GLN A 518 -3.85 11.37 -16.03
CA GLN A 518 -5.26 11.64 -16.32
C GLN A 518 -6.19 10.80 -15.44
N ASN A 519 -5.76 9.63 -15.00
CA ASN A 519 -6.47 8.81 -14.03
C ASN A 519 -6.25 9.33 -12.60
N PRO A 520 -7.28 9.87 -11.91
CA PRO A 520 -7.14 10.39 -10.54
C PRO A 520 -6.86 9.30 -9.50
N GLY A 521 -7.12 8.02 -9.80
CA GLY A 521 -6.84 6.88 -8.94
C GLY A 521 -5.36 6.54 -8.83
N GLN A 522 -4.50 7.09 -9.71
CA GLN A 522 -3.06 6.86 -9.68
C GLN A 522 -2.38 7.76 -8.64
N LEU A 523 -1.41 7.21 -7.92
CA LEU A 523 -0.62 7.98 -6.95
C LEU A 523 0.24 9.02 -7.67
N LYS A 524 0.09 10.28 -7.28
CA LYS A 524 0.93 11.35 -7.83
C LYS A 524 2.36 11.18 -7.33
N LYS A 525 3.32 11.22 -8.23
CA LYS A 525 4.75 11.21 -7.93
C LYS A 525 5.52 12.06 -8.93
N PRO A 526 6.51 12.83 -8.49
CA PRO A 526 7.42 13.51 -9.40
C PRO A 526 8.32 12.46 -10.08
N LEU A 527 8.61 12.65 -11.35
CA LEU A 527 9.58 11.82 -12.05
C LEU A 527 10.33 12.68 -13.06
N ASN A 528 11.60 12.94 -12.76
CA ASN A 528 12.49 13.79 -13.53
C ASN A 528 13.49 12.93 -14.31
N SER A 529 13.68 13.23 -15.58
CA SER A 529 14.69 12.56 -16.41
C SER A 529 16.03 13.31 -16.37
N LEU A 530 17.12 12.59 -16.35
CA LEU A 530 18.48 13.18 -16.37
C LEU A 530 18.90 13.65 -17.76
N THR A 531 18.30 13.10 -18.82
CA THR A 531 18.61 13.43 -20.20
C THR A 531 17.47 14.19 -20.85
N ASN A 532 17.79 15.20 -21.66
CA ASN A 532 16.80 15.95 -22.41
C ASN A 532 16.41 15.21 -23.69
N GLY A 533 15.12 15.19 -24.00
CA GLY A 533 14.59 14.71 -25.26
C GLY A 533 14.05 15.82 -26.13
N ASP A 534 14.15 15.66 -27.45
CA ASP A 534 13.52 16.57 -28.41
C ASP A 534 12.01 16.24 -28.56
N GLU A 535 11.26 17.13 -29.19
CA GLU A 535 9.81 16.95 -29.43
C GLU A 535 9.47 15.66 -30.19
N LYS A 536 10.42 15.14 -30.99
CA LYS A 536 10.26 13.93 -31.80
C LYS A 536 10.64 12.65 -31.05
N ALA A 537 11.07 12.75 -29.78
CA ALA A 537 11.38 11.58 -28.98
C ALA A 537 10.17 10.65 -28.79
N VAL A 538 8.95 11.19 -28.86
CA VAL A 538 7.70 10.44 -29.01
C VAL A 538 7.00 10.92 -30.27
N THR A 539 6.67 10.03 -31.21
CA THR A 539 6.10 10.39 -32.51
C THR A 539 4.98 9.42 -32.89
N LEU A 540 3.87 9.96 -33.37
CA LEU A 540 2.77 9.20 -34.00
C LEU A 540 3.09 8.99 -35.47
N LEU A 541 2.90 7.78 -35.96
CA LEU A 541 3.19 7.41 -37.36
C LEU A 541 2.10 6.45 -37.87
N ASP A 542 1.81 6.52 -39.17
CA ASP A 542 0.92 5.56 -39.80
C ASP A 542 1.52 4.16 -39.79
N GLU A 543 0.72 3.12 -39.51
CA GLU A 543 1.20 1.74 -39.40
C GLU A 543 1.84 1.22 -40.70
N SER A 544 1.40 1.70 -41.88
CA SER A 544 2.00 1.37 -43.15
C SER A 544 3.48 1.81 -43.32
N GLN A 545 3.94 2.69 -42.44
CA GLN A 545 5.29 3.24 -42.48
C GLN A 545 6.30 2.42 -41.66
N LEU A 546 5.93 1.27 -41.08
CA LEU A 546 6.81 0.44 -40.28
C LEU A 546 8.09 0.04 -41.02
N ASP A 547 7.95 -0.45 -42.23
CA ASP A 547 9.10 -0.91 -43.04
C ASP A 547 10.03 0.25 -43.41
N ALA A 548 9.46 1.41 -43.78
CA ALA A 548 10.23 2.61 -44.05
C ALA A 548 10.95 3.13 -42.80
N LEU A 549 10.33 2.99 -41.60
CA LEU A 549 10.96 3.31 -40.34
C LEU A 549 12.16 2.39 -40.04
N LEU A 550 12.00 1.09 -40.26
CA LEU A 550 13.10 0.12 -40.06
C LEU A 550 14.20 0.33 -41.08
N ASP A 551 13.88 0.64 -42.35
CA ASP A 551 14.86 1.03 -43.37
C ASP A 551 15.67 2.25 -42.94
N LYS A 552 15.00 3.29 -42.40
CA LYS A 552 15.67 4.47 -41.87
C LYS A 552 16.54 4.16 -40.65
N LEU A 553 16.05 3.39 -39.68
CA LEU A 553 16.81 2.94 -38.52
C LEU A 553 18.06 2.15 -38.91
N SER A 554 17.98 1.32 -39.95
CA SER A 554 19.14 0.57 -40.50
C SER A 554 20.28 1.47 -41.00
N GLY A 555 19.97 2.75 -41.29
CA GLY A 555 20.94 3.73 -41.76
C GLY A 555 21.70 4.48 -40.63
N TYR A 556 21.16 4.51 -39.40
CA TYR A 556 21.79 5.29 -38.32
C TYR A 556 21.86 4.58 -36.97
N ALA A 557 21.03 3.55 -36.72
CA ALA A 557 21.10 2.84 -35.45
C ALA A 557 22.43 2.04 -35.38
N LYS A 558 23.03 2.07 -34.20
CA LYS A 558 24.30 1.35 -33.99
C LYS A 558 24.02 -0.14 -33.81
N PRO A 559 24.97 -1.03 -34.16
CA PRO A 559 24.78 -2.48 -34.06
C PRO A 559 24.43 -2.99 -32.65
N GLU A 560 24.88 -2.27 -31.60
CA GLU A 560 24.59 -2.58 -30.19
C GLU A 560 23.25 -2.05 -29.71
N GLU A 561 22.61 -1.15 -30.48
CA GLU A 561 21.33 -0.56 -30.09
C GLU A 561 20.16 -1.52 -30.36
N ARG A 562 19.33 -1.70 -29.36
CA ARG A 562 18.20 -2.62 -29.40
C ARG A 562 16.92 -1.89 -29.81
N ILE A 563 16.18 -2.50 -30.74
CA ILE A 563 14.85 -2.05 -31.18
C ILE A 563 13.83 -3.04 -30.65
N LEU A 564 12.86 -2.53 -29.89
CA LEU A 564 11.78 -3.34 -29.33
C LEU A 564 10.45 -2.97 -30.00
N ILE A 565 9.86 -3.93 -30.68
CA ILE A 565 8.53 -3.78 -31.29
C ILE A 565 7.50 -4.38 -30.34
N LEU A 566 6.55 -3.56 -29.90
CA LEU A 566 5.56 -3.91 -28.89
C LEU A 566 4.15 -3.91 -29.47
N ALA A 567 3.38 -4.96 -29.15
CA ALA A 567 1.97 -5.03 -29.47
C ALA A 567 1.13 -5.45 -28.26
N ARG A 568 -0.18 -5.18 -28.29
CA ARG A 568 -1.10 -5.65 -27.26
C ARG A 568 -1.18 -7.19 -27.21
N TYR A 569 -1.17 -7.83 -28.38
CA TYR A 569 -1.30 -9.27 -28.52
C TYR A 569 -0.17 -9.86 -29.37
N HIS A 570 0.19 -11.11 -29.12
CA HIS A 570 1.26 -11.79 -29.84
C HIS A 570 0.94 -12.01 -31.33
N HIS A 571 -0.32 -12.26 -31.69
CA HIS A 571 -0.75 -12.44 -33.06
C HIS A 571 -0.69 -11.18 -33.94
N MET A 572 -0.52 -10.01 -33.32
CA MET A 572 -0.32 -8.73 -34.01
C MET A 572 1.13 -8.53 -34.49
N ARG A 573 1.95 -9.55 -34.44
CA ARG A 573 3.31 -9.49 -34.95
C ARG A 573 3.30 -9.11 -36.44
N PRO A 574 3.97 -8.02 -36.84
CA PRO A 574 4.03 -7.60 -38.24
C PRO A 574 4.65 -8.67 -39.12
N ALA A 575 4.03 -8.97 -40.27
CA ALA A 575 4.53 -10.00 -41.22
C ALA A 575 5.92 -9.70 -41.77
N SER A 576 6.27 -8.42 -41.93
CA SER A 576 7.60 -7.99 -42.37
C SER A 576 8.72 -8.47 -41.48
N LEU A 577 8.45 -8.77 -40.20
CA LEU A 577 9.43 -9.26 -39.24
C LEU A 577 9.84 -10.72 -39.48
N GLU A 578 9.12 -11.48 -40.29
CA GLU A 578 9.53 -12.84 -40.70
C GLU A 578 10.85 -12.83 -41.49
N LYS A 579 11.09 -11.74 -42.23
CA LYS A 579 12.29 -11.52 -43.04
C LYS A 579 13.25 -10.49 -42.43
N ALA A 580 13.08 -10.13 -41.18
CA ALA A 580 13.85 -9.05 -40.52
C ALA A 580 15.36 -9.29 -40.59
N ALA A 581 15.82 -10.50 -40.28
CA ALA A 581 17.24 -10.86 -40.30
C ALA A 581 17.88 -10.72 -41.70
N THR A 582 17.10 -10.92 -42.78
CA THR A 582 17.58 -10.78 -44.17
C THR A 582 17.49 -9.32 -44.64
N ARG A 583 16.41 -8.62 -44.27
CA ARG A 583 16.16 -7.28 -44.76
C ARG A 583 16.94 -6.22 -43.96
N TRP A 584 17.05 -6.40 -42.63
CA TRP A 584 17.74 -5.47 -41.73
C TRP A 584 18.81 -6.19 -40.87
N PRO A 585 19.84 -6.79 -41.49
CA PRO A 585 20.80 -7.65 -40.78
C PRO A 585 21.65 -6.93 -39.73
N LYS A 586 21.67 -5.61 -39.76
CA LYS A 586 22.40 -4.79 -38.79
C LYS A 586 21.58 -4.39 -37.56
N LEU A 587 20.26 -4.58 -37.58
CA LEU A 587 19.38 -4.18 -36.52
C LEU A 587 19.12 -5.32 -35.52
N GLN A 588 19.22 -5.04 -34.24
CA GLN A 588 18.76 -5.95 -33.19
C GLN A 588 17.27 -5.70 -32.91
N ILE A 589 16.41 -6.46 -33.57
CA ILE A 589 14.95 -6.28 -33.46
C ILE A 589 14.36 -7.43 -32.67
N ASP A 590 13.70 -7.11 -31.58
CA ASP A 590 12.88 -8.02 -30.78
C ASP A 590 11.39 -7.65 -30.88
N PHE A 591 10.55 -8.66 -30.95
CA PHE A 591 9.10 -8.49 -30.86
C PHE A 591 8.55 -9.19 -29.64
N MET A 592 7.71 -8.49 -28.87
CA MET A 592 6.97 -9.07 -27.73
C MET A 592 5.68 -8.31 -27.45
N THR A 593 4.84 -8.91 -26.61
CA THR A 593 3.68 -8.18 -26.09
C THR A 593 4.11 -7.13 -25.07
N ILE A 594 3.30 -6.08 -24.90
CA ILE A 594 3.58 -5.02 -23.91
C ILE A 594 3.70 -5.62 -22.51
N HIS A 595 2.86 -6.61 -22.15
CA HIS A 595 2.96 -7.31 -20.85
C HIS A 595 4.33 -8.00 -20.67
N ALA A 596 4.82 -8.70 -21.69
CA ALA A 596 6.11 -9.37 -21.64
C ALA A 596 7.30 -8.39 -21.60
N SER A 597 7.10 -7.14 -22.00
CA SER A 597 8.13 -6.10 -21.98
C SER A 597 8.37 -5.49 -20.59
N LYS A 598 7.51 -5.78 -19.61
CA LYS A 598 7.72 -5.30 -18.24
C LYS A 598 9.08 -5.77 -17.71
N GLY A 599 9.85 -4.88 -17.12
CA GLY A 599 11.25 -5.14 -16.73
C GLY A 599 12.27 -4.97 -17.85
N GLN A 600 11.87 -5.06 -19.14
CA GLN A 600 12.78 -4.87 -20.28
C GLN A 600 13.01 -3.38 -20.60
N GLN A 601 14.04 -3.11 -21.40
CA GLN A 601 14.34 -1.79 -21.95
C GLN A 601 15.04 -1.92 -23.32
N ALA A 602 14.90 -0.92 -24.14
CA ALA A 602 15.54 -0.84 -25.46
C ALA A 602 15.91 0.61 -25.78
N ASP A 603 16.77 0.79 -26.75
CA ASP A 603 17.18 2.13 -27.20
C ASP A 603 16.03 2.78 -27.97
N TYR A 604 15.34 2.01 -28.78
CA TYR A 604 14.19 2.42 -29.56
C TYR A 604 13.01 1.49 -29.33
N VAL A 605 11.80 2.07 -29.23
CA VAL A 605 10.54 1.34 -29.09
C VAL A 605 9.58 1.70 -30.23
N ILE A 606 8.97 0.70 -30.82
CA ILE A 606 7.92 0.85 -31.82
C ILE A 606 6.67 0.15 -31.28
N ILE A 607 5.63 0.92 -30.99
CA ILE A 607 4.34 0.38 -30.55
C ILE A 607 3.47 0.21 -31.79
N VAL A 608 2.96 -1.00 -32.04
CA VAL A 608 2.09 -1.30 -33.17
C VAL A 608 0.69 -1.69 -32.73
N GLY A 609 -0.28 -1.57 -33.64
CA GLY A 609 -1.67 -1.97 -33.38
C GLY A 609 -2.46 -0.97 -32.56
N LEU A 610 -2.17 0.34 -32.66
CA LEU A 610 -3.00 1.39 -32.08
C LEU A 610 -4.24 1.61 -32.95
N GLN A 611 -5.24 0.75 -32.75
CA GLN A 611 -6.52 0.76 -33.48
C GLN A 611 -7.68 0.44 -32.51
N GLU A 612 -8.90 0.74 -32.93
CA GLU A 612 -10.12 0.29 -32.25
C GLU A 612 -10.49 -1.16 -32.62
N GLY A 613 -11.33 -1.80 -31.81
CA GLY A 613 -11.93 -3.10 -32.08
C GLY A 613 -11.47 -4.21 -31.17
N SER A 614 -11.83 -5.45 -31.50
CA SER A 614 -11.52 -6.64 -30.68
C SER A 614 -10.03 -6.91 -30.51
N ASP A 615 -9.24 -6.57 -31.53
CA ASP A 615 -7.77 -6.64 -31.53
C ASP A 615 -7.16 -5.24 -31.35
N GLY A 616 -7.90 -4.31 -30.76
CA GLY A 616 -7.47 -2.95 -30.54
C GLY A 616 -6.56 -2.74 -29.33
N PHE A 617 -6.03 -1.52 -29.22
CA PHE A 617 -5.37 -1.05 -28.04
C PHE A 617 -5.81 0.41 -27.79
N PRO A 618 -6.63 0.69 -26.76
CA PRO A 618 -7.06 -0.18 -25.68
C PRO A 618 -7.91 -1.36 -26.15
N ALA A 619 -7.77 -2.49 -25.43
CA ALA A 619 -8.55 -3.68 -25.74
C ALA A 619 -10.00 -3.51 -25.31
N ALA A 620 -10.95 -3.75 -26.22
CA ALA A 620 -12.36 -3.80 -25.91
C ALA A 620 -12.73 -5.13 -25.21
N ALA A 621 -12.12 -5.39 -24.05
CA ALA A 621 -12.37 -6.62 -23.33
C ALA A 621 -13.71 -6.57 -22.62
N ARG A 622 -14.67 -7.41 -23.01
CA ARG A 622 -15.81 -7.76 -22.16
C ARG A 622 -15.37 -8.85 -21.21
N GLU A 623 -15.30 -8.54 -19.94
CA GLU A 623 -15.11 -9.56 -18.90
C GLU A 623 -16.32 -10.49 -18.89
N SER A 624 -16.05 -11.80 -18.72
CA SER A 624 -17.12 -12.75 -18.44
C SER A 624 -17.60 -12.57 -17.01
N ILE A 625 -18.82 -13.03 -16.69
CA ILE A 625 -19.35 -13.03 -15.32
C ILE A 625 -18.37 -13.68 -14.31
N MET A 626 -17.62 -14.70 -14.74
CA MET A 626 -16.61 -15.33 -13.88
C MET A 626 -15.42 -14.41 -13.59
N GLU A 627 -15.00 -13.62 -14.56
CA GLU A 627 -13.91 -12.67 -14.39
C GLU A 627 -14.36 -11.47 -13.57
N GLU A 628 -15.54 -10.92 -13.85
CA GLU A 628 -16.12 -9.80 -13.12
C GLU A 628 -16.33 -10.12 -11.63
N ALA A 629 -16.77 -11.36 -11.31
CA ALA A 629 -17.00 -11.78 -9.94
C ALA A 629 -15.75 -12.16 -9.15
N LEU A 630 -14.70 -12.65 -9.81
CA LEU A 630 -13.54 -13.27 -9.15
C LEU A 630 -12.25 -12.48 -9.27
N LEU A 631 -12.15 -11.54 -10.21
CA LEU A 631 -11.02 -10.61 -10.30
C LEU A 631 -11.23 -9.42 -9.35
N PRO A 632 -10.15 -8.73 -8.97
CA PRO A 632 -10.26 -7.45 -8.29
C PRO A 632 -11.16 -6.48 -9.08
N PRO A 633 -11.92 -5.60 -8.41
CA PRO A 633 -12.83 -4.67 -9.08
C PRO A 633 -12.14 -3.87 -10.19
N VAL A 634 -12.86 -3.63 -11.28
CA VAL A 634 -12.40 -2.71 -12.33
C VAL A 634 -12.45 -1.29 -11.77
N GLU A 635 -11.47 -0.48 -12.09
CA GLU A 635 -11.44 0.93 -11.71
C GLU A 635 -12.50 1.72 -12.50
N ASP A 636 -13.12 2.72 -11.86
CA ASP A 636 -14.16 3.55 -12.50
C ASP A 636 -13.63 4.44 -13.64
N PHE A 637 -12.32 4.57 -13.76
CA PHE A 637 -11.70 5.38 -14.80
C PHE A 637 -11.58 4.60 -16.12
N PRO A 638 -12.01 5.16 -17.27
CA PRO A 638 -11.98 4.45 -18.55
C PRO A 638 -10.61 3.95 -18.93
N ASP A 639 -10.55 2.67 -19.32
CA ASP A 639 -9.34 1.99 -19.79
C ASP A 639 -8.15 2.06 -18.82
N ALA A 640 -8.38 2.13 -17.49
CA ALA A 640 -7.35 2.37 -16.49
C ALA A 640 -6.16 1.39 -16.62
N GLU A 641 -6.42 0.08 -16.73
CA GLU A 641 -5.37 -0.94 -16.92
C GLU A 641 -4.67 -0.80 -18.27
N GLU A 642 -5.41 -0.55 -19.36
CA GLU A 642 -4.84 -0.36 -20.69
C GLU A 642 -4.00 0.93 -20.77
N ARG A 643 -4.34 1.97 -19.99
CA ARG A 643 -3.51 3.18 -19.86
C ARG A 643 -2.20 2.90 -19.14
N ARG A 644 -2.20 2.07 -18.10
CA ARG A 644 -0.95 1.62 -17.46
C ARG A 644 -0.12 0.79 -18.43
N LEU A 645 -0.77 -0.03 -19.26
CA LEU A 645 -0.09 -0.79 -20.29
C LEU A 645 0.58 0.14 -21.31
N MET A 646 -0.10 1.23 -21.73
CA MET A 646 0.50 2.24 -22.61
C MET A 646 1.66 2.97 -21.94
N TYR A 647 1.54 3.32 -20.65
CA TYR A 647 2.64 3.87 -19.87
C TYR A 647 3.85 2.92 -19.83
N VAL A 648 3.61 1.63 -19.61
CA VAL A 648 4.68 0.62 -19.68
C VAL A 648 5.33 0.64 -21.05
N ALA A 649 4.57 0.63 -22.15
CA ALA A 649 5.11 0.63 -23.51
C ALA A 649 5.97 1.88 -23.80
N LEU A 650 5.46 3.07 -23.45
CA LEU A 650 6.18 4.34 -23.65
C LEU A 650 7.52 4.37 -22.88
N THR A 651 7.53 3.85 -21.65
CA THR A 651 8.69 3.92 -20.74
C THR A 651 9.71 2.79 -20.92
N ARG A 652 9.57 1.97 -21.97
CA ARG A 652 10.60 0.97 -22.31
C ARG A 652 11.78 1.57 -23.08
N ALA A 653 11.57 2.68 -23.79
CA ALA A 653 12.58 3.31 -24.62
C ALA A 653 13.55 4.17 -23.83
N ARG A 654 14.82 4.20 -24.28
CA ARG A 654 15.81 5.18 -23.83
C ARG A 654 15.79 6.45 -24.65
N HIS A 655 15.72 6.32 -25.97
CA HIS A 655 15.93 7.42 -26.91
C HIS A 655 14.66 7.86 -27.60
N ARG A 656 13.91 6.95 -28.25
CA ARG A 656 12.72 7.30 -29.02
C ARG A 656 11.63 6.24 -28.98
N VAL A 657 10.39 6.72 -29.10
CA VAL A 657 9.17 5.92 -29.23
C VAL A 657 8.44 6.34 -30.52
N TRP A 658 8.12 5.38 -31.35
CA TRP A 658 7.16 5.55 -32.43
C TRP A 658 5.89 4.76 -32.11
N ALA A 659 4.76 5.48 -32.05
CA ALA A 659 3.46 4.88 -31.82
C ALA A 659 2.73 4.80 -33.16
N LEU A 660 2.63 3.58 -33.72
CA LEU A 660 2.08 3.32 -35.02
C LEU A 660 0.58 3.03 -34.92
N PHE A 661 -0.21 3.79 -35.67
CA PHE A 661 -1.68 3.73 -35.63
C PHE A 661 -2.30 3.49 -37.00
N ASN A 662 -3.46 2.86 -37.01
CA ASN A 662 -4.29 2.70 -38.19
C ASN A 662 -5.06 3.99 -38.45
N LYS A 663 -4.87 4.63 -39.60
CA LYS A 663 -5.54 5.89 -39.96
C LYS A 663 -7.04 5.74 -40.18
N GLU A 664 -7.49 4.60 -40.66
CA GLU A 664 -8.90 4.34 -40.97
C GLU A 664 -9.71 4.09 -39.69
N ASN A 665 -9.05 3.49 -38.69
CA ASN A 665 -9.68 3.15 -37.41
C ASN A 665 -8.73 3.40 -36.22
N PRO A 666 -8.40 4.67 -35.93
CA PRO A 666 -7.37 5.00 -34.93
C PRO A 666 -7.84 4.70 -33.50
N SER A 667 -6.92 4.24 -32.68
CA SER A 667 -7.10 4.06 -31.24
C SER A 667 -7.50 5.38 -30.56
N PRO A 668 -8.37 5.36 -29.53
CA PRO A 668 -8.63 6.52 -28.68
C PRO A 668 -7.35 7.11 -28.05
N PHE A 669 -6.35 6.28 -27.81
CA PHE A 669 -5.06 6.74 -27.26
C PHE A 669 -4.28 7.65 -28.23
N VAL A 670 -4.53 7.54 -29.52
CA VAL A 670 -3.92 8.43 -30.52
C VAL A 670 -4.38 9.87 -30.31
N GLU A 671 -5.67 10.08 -30.07
CA GLU A 671 -6.20 11.43 -29.82
C GLU A 671 -5.68 12.00 -28.49
N ILE A 672 -5.59 11.16 -27.47
CA ILE A 672 -4.98 11.55 -26.19
C ILE A 672 -3.53 11.98 -26.39
N LEU A 673 -2.74 11.22 -27.15
CA LEU A 673 -1.33 11.55 -27.42
C LEU A 673 -1.19 12.85 -28.22
N LYS A 674 -2.07 13.11 -29.20
CA LYS A 674 -2.11 14.39 -29.92
C LYS A 674 -2.38 15.56 -28.96
N ASN A 675 -3.31 15.40 -28.04
CA ASN A 675 -3.62 16.42 -27.02
C ASN A 675 -2.49 16.63 -25.99
N LEU A 676 -1.50 15.75 -25.99
CA LEU A 676 -0.25 15.88 -25.24
C LEU A 676 0.91 16.41 -26.12
N ASP A 677 0.60 17.05 -27.22
CA ASP A 677 1.54 17.66 -28.15
C ASP A 677 2.51 16.64 -28.80
N VAL A 678 2.07 15.37 -28.95
CA VAL A 678 2.86 14.36 -29.68
C VAL A 678 2.69 14.57 -31.18
N PRO A 679 3.79 14.84 -31.93
CA PRO A 679 3.71 15.12 -33.35
C PRO A 679 3.28 13.90 -34.17
N VAL A 680 2.45 14.15 -35.20
CA VAL A 680 2.11 13.16 -36.21
C VAL A 680 3.02 13.35 -37.42
N ALA A 681 3.91 12.37 -37.64
CA ALA A 681 4.81 12.42 -38.78
C ALA A 681 4.16 11.80 -40.05
N ARG A 682 4.42 12.40 -41.18
CA ARG A 682 3.99 11.87 -42.49
C ARG A 682 4.95 10.77 -43.01
N LYS A 683 6.22 10.86 -42.61
CA LYS A 683 7.30 9.92 -42.94
C LYS A 683 8.18 9.74 -41.71
N PRO A 684 8.83 8.58 -41.55
CA PRO A 684 9.71 8.30 -40.41
C PRO A 684 10.87 9.30 -40.28
#